data_e183f0af8d34de020611a708c91b2660
#
_entry.id   e183f0af8d34de020611a708c91b2660
#
_cell.length_a   1.000
_cell.length_b   1.000
_cell.length_c   1.000
_cell.angle_alpha   90.00
_cell.angle_beta   90.00
_cell.angle_gamma   90.00
#
_symmetry.space_group_name_H-M   'P 1'
#
loop_
_entity.id
_entity.type
_entity.pdbx_description
1 polymer ?
#
loop_
_entity_poly.entity_id
_entity_poly.type
_entity_poly.pdbx_seq_one_letter_code
_entity_poly.pdbx_strand_id
1 'polypeptide(L)'
;CCSHAFVWASDSSVVVPMGKELESRVWNGNYGGSDEASEMAIMTPGEWERLLAWIEEEPPVSLRFDDSKDMAVAIFLGTRLTGGYRIVLLSVKEEAGVYVVNYMESEPGGLVTQALTTPYMITLLPKTDMKVTFKKWDHRLIYLANELEKRQMNPALSEVLAGVVDSSIGCILETMEDIDPEVVTALIEALKIPDNDVRVNAVWALGKIGPQARAAIPELMEALVDNDWKVRFPAAWALGRIGPDAVETIPSLIHALGDRKVDVRREAVQALGWIGPQTNEVVPALIGSLKDPDADIRYKAALMLGGFGSTAKEAVPALIDALDDPDELVRRFVPQALGEIGSDAKDAIPALILGFRDEEVSTYAPSALGKIGKVAVPALIEALKDEDQIVRHKSASALGYIGPDAKAAVPALIRLAKEQEQTGSGRHAEMALYEIENALSEAKNSDVEKIEVSKQRVKMNPDDAEAHLELGSDYVKSGMFKEAIASYKQAININPDYAEANYNLGFVYGKSDMHKEAIEAYKQAISINPDYINTSGLAYGRSGLRETAIATLNQAIRIDPDFAEAYCSIGKYYYNIKDFKRAFENLNKATELYISISFDMASDNLAETSSLLDMLDDKEIAKRMYELELKRLEDYLEREKNIIR
;
A
#
# COMPACT_ATOMS: atom_id res chain seq x y z
N CYS A 1 -5.83 32.18 30.29
CA CYS A 1 -5.70 33.65 30.29
C CYS A 1 -4.40 34.03 29.58
N CYS A 2 -4.39 34.16 28.28
CA CYS A 2 -3.33 34.80 27.52
C CYS A 2 -3.99 35.73 26.52
N SER A 3 -4.25 36.94 26.97
CA SER A 3 -4.74 38.06 26.15
C SER A 3 -3.54 38.95 25.80
N HIS A 4 -2.65 38.52 24.95
CA HIS A 4 -1.73 39.42 24.23
C HIS A 4 -1.32 38.70 22.95
N ALA A 5 -2.01 39.00 21.87
CA ALA A 5 -1.53 38.72 20.53
C ALA A 5 -0.45 39.74 20.20
N PHE A 6 0.78 39.31 20.05
CA PHE A 6 1.89 40.16 19.67
C PHE A 6 1.91 40.36 18.16
N VAL A 7 1.92 41.64 17.77
CA VAL A 7 2.14 42.09 16.40
C VAL A 7 3.63 42.35 16.22
N TRP A 8 4.27 41.64 15.33
CA TRP A 8 5.62 41.93 14.86
C TRP A 8 5.55 42.73 13.57
N ALA A 9 6.20 43.85 13.55
CA ALA A 9 6.33 44.68 12.34
C ALA A 9 7.80 44.81 11.98
N SER A 10 8.19 44.24 10.84
CA SER A 10 9.29 44.77 10.04
C SER A 10 8.95 44.62 8.57
N ASP A 11 8.97 45.75 7.92
CA ASP A 11 8.93 46.04 6.48
C ASP A 11 7.74 45.56 5.62
N SER A 12 6.92 46.55 5.23
CA SER A 12 6.06 46.67 4.03
C SER A 12 5.04 45.57 3.71
N SER A 13 4.76 44.65 4.59
CA SER A 13 3.60 43.76 4.49
C SER A 13 2.39 44.38 5.17
N VAL A 14 1.25 44.47 4.48
CA VAL A 14 -0.02 44.86 5.10
C VAL A 14 -0.42 43.73 6.05
N VAL A 15 -0.02 43.87 7.31
CA VAL A 15 -0.55 43.02 8.39
C VAL A 15 -1.99 43.41 8.57
N VAL A 16 -2.94 42.53 8.29
CA VAL A 16 -4.31 42.68 8.74
C VAL A 16 -4.25 42.57 10.28
N PRO A 17 -4.37 43.65 11.03
CA PRO A 17 -4.20 43.56 12.48
C PRO A 17 -5.28 42.66 13.05
N MET A 18 -4.88 41.71 13.88
CA MET A 18 -5.79 40.92 14.73
C MET A 18 -6.43 41.87 15.74
N GLY A 19 -7.35 42.74 15.28
CA GLY A 19 -8.18 43.55 16.16
C GLY A 19 -9.32 42.71 16.74
N LYS A 20 -9.94 43.21 17.80
CA LYS A 20 -11.12 42.58 18.44
C LYS A 20 -12.21 42.16 17.44
N GLU A 21 -12.26 42.77 16.27
CA GLU A 21 -13.19 42.49 15.19
C GLU A 21 -12.89 41.15 14.45
N LEU A 22 -11.62 40.77 14.29
CA LEU A 22 -11.23 39.47 13.68
C LEU A 22 -11.40 38.32 14.68
N GLU A 23 -11.08 38.53 15.97
CA GLU A 23 -11.30 37.55 17.03
C GLU A 23 -12.79 37.18 17.20
N SER A 24 -13.69 38.13 16.96
CA SER A 24 -15.14 37.91 17.02
C SER A 24 -15.69 37.10 15.83
N ARG A 25 -14.89 36.91 14.79
CA ARG A 25 -15.25 36.20 13.54
C ARG A 25 -14.61 34.81 13.45
N VAL A 26 -13.99 34.32 14.51
CA VAL A 26 -13.41 32.97 14.57
C VAL A 26 -14.36 32.03 15.29
N TRP A 27 -14.64 30.90 14.67
CA TRP A 27 -15.45 29.84 15.23
C TRP A 27 -14.62 28.54 15.34
N ASN A 28 -14.49 28.03 16.55
CA ASN A 28 -13.85 26.75 16.84
C ASN A 28 -14.87 25.74 17.33
N GLY A 29 -14.82 24.52 16.83
CA GLY A 29 -15.63 23.40 17.27
C GLY A 29 -14.82 22.12 17.44
N ASN A 30 -15.48 21.08 17.94
CA ASN A 30 -14.83 19.81 18.27
C ASN A 30 -15.43 18.62 17.52
N TYR A 31 -16.54 18.79 16.82
CA TYR A 31 -17.26 17.73 16.14
C TYR A 31 -17.69 18.18 14.75
N GLY A 32 -17.44 17.33 13.78
CA GLY A 32 -17.82 17.56 12.40
C GLY A 32 -16.64 17.80 11.45
N GLY A 33 -16.92 17.77 10.16
CA GLY A 33 -15.94 17.96 9.11
C GLY A 33 -15.22 16.69 8.70
N SER A 34 -13.97 16.84 8.24
CA SER A 34 -13.17 15.74 7.70
C SER A 34 -12.50 14.92 8.81
N ASP A 35 -12.49 13.60 8.67
CA ASP A 35 -11.68 12.71 9.53
C ASP A 35 -10.19 12.90 9.32
N GLU A 36 -9.79 13.48 8.17
CA GLU A 36 -8.43 13.85 7.86
C GLU A 36 -8.20 15.35 8.07
N ALA A 37 -6.95 15.72 8.42
CA ALA A 37 -6.58 17.12 8.52
C ALA A 37 -6.69 17.80 7.14
N SER A 38 -7.34 18.94 7.07
CA SER A 38 -7.56 19.67 5.83
C SER A 38 -7.68 21.19 6.05
N GLU A 39 -7.36 21.94 5.02
CA GLU A 39 -7.40 23.38 4.97
C GLU A 39 -8.11 23.83 3.70
N MET A 40 -9.04 24.76 3.80
CA MET A 40 -9.79 25.23 2.63
C MET A 40 -10.15 26.71 2.71
N ALA A 41 -10.17 27.35 1.56
CA ALA A 41 -10.73 28.68 1.39
C ALA A 41 -12.06 28.59 0.64
N ILE A 42 -13.08 29.29 1.12
CA ILE A 42 -14.46 29.23 0.66
C ILE A 42 -14.84 30.59 0.13
N MET A 43 -15.22 30.65 -1.14
CA MET A 43 -15.43 31.89 -1.88
C MET A 43 -16.89 32.09 -2.30
N THR A 44 -17.70 31.04 -2.26
CA THR A 44 -19.07 31.06 -2.78
C THR A 44 -20.09 30.57 -1.75
N PRO A 45 -21.36 31.03 -1.83
CA PRO A 45 -22.42 30.55 -0.96
C PRO A 45 -22.63 29.03 -1.02
N GLY A 46 -22.50 28.42 -2.20
CA GLY A 46 -22.67 26.97 -2.35
C GLY A 46 -21.54 26.16 -1.69
N GLU A 47 -20.33 26.69 -1.62
CA GLU A 47 -19.23 26.07 -0.85
C GLU A 47 -19.46 26.27 0.65
N TRP A 48 -19.97 27.44 1.06
CA TRP A 48 -20.33 27.71 2.44
C TRP A 48 -21.42 26.77 2.97
N GLU A 49 -22.49 26.55 2.19
CA GLU A 49 -23.54 25.60 2.54
C GLU A 49 -23.02 24.16 2.66
N ARG A 50 -22.12 23.75 1.75
CA ARG A 50 -21.46 22.42 1.84
C ARG A 50 -20.59 22.30 3.08
N LEU A 51 -19.84 23.33 3.44
CA LEU A 51 -19.06 23.35 4.67
C LEU A 51 -19.95 23.19 5.90
N LEU A 52 -21.05 23.97 5.99
CA LEU A 52 -21.99 23.88 7.12
C LEU A 52 -22.64 22.49 7.22
N ALA A 53 -22.90 21.82 6.10
CA ALA A 53 -23.42 20.47 6.09
C ALA A 53 -22.43 19.41 6.64
N TRP A 54 -21.14 19.72 6.69
CA TRP A 54 -20.12 18.83 7.27
C TRP A 54 -19.97 19.04 8.79
N ILE A 55 -20.42 20.18 9.30
CA ILE A 55 -20.26 20.58 10.69
C ILE A 55 -21.57 20.29 11.42
N GLU A 56 -21.50 19.50 12.49
CA GLU A 56 -22.68 19.10 13.29
C GLU A 56 -23.18 20.23 14.21
N GLU A 57 -22.45 21.36 14.30
CA GLU A 57 -22.75 22.50 15.18
C GLU A 57 -23.27 23.68 14.35
N GLU A 58 -24.23 24.44 14.90
CA GLU A 58 -24.71 25.68 14.26
C GLU A 58 -23.71 26.81 14.41
N PRO A 59 -23.42 27.58 13.33
CA PRO A 59 -22.51 28.72 13.41
C PRO A 59 -23.05 29.83 14.34
N PRO A 60 -22.15 30.48 15.10
CA PRO A 60 -22.56 31.63 15.92
C PRO A 60 -23.21 32.75 15.08
N VAL A 61 -24.17 33.45 15.63
CA VAL A 61 -24.88 34.54 14.94
C VAL A 61 -23.92 35.62 14.40
N SER A 62 -22.74 35.75 15.02
CA SER A 62 -21.68 36.69 14.60
C SER A 62 -20.94 36.22 13.34
N LEU A 63 -21.04 34.97 12.94
CA LEU A 63 -20.35 34.39 11.78
C LEU A 63 -21.33 34.29 10.60
N ARG A 64 -21.71 35.44 10.03
CA ARG A 64 -22.53 35.47 8.80
C ARG A 64 -21.66 35.73 7.60
N PHE A 65 -21.64 34.77 6.70
CA PHE A 65 -20.92 34.85 5.42
C PHE A 65 -21.65 35.78 4.45
N ASP A 66 -20.99 36.86 4.02
CA ASP A 66 -21.44 37.77 2.97
C ASP A 66 -20.52 37.56 1.75
N ASP A 67 -21.00 36.82 0.74
CA ASP A 67 -20.22 36.43 -0.45
C ASP A 67 -19.75 37.63 -1.30
N SER A 68 -20.28 38.84 -1.06
CA SER A 68 -19.82 40.06 -1.71
C SER A 68 -18.60 40.69 -1.04
N LYS A 69 -18.33 40.34 0.24
CA LYS A 69 -17.31 40.99 1.08
C LYS A 69 -16.35 40.02 1.74
N ASP A 70 -16.81 38.80 1.96
CA ASP A 70 -16.11 37.80 2.77
C ASP A 70 -15.65 36.60 1.95
N MET A 71 -14.55 35.99 2.35
CA MET A 71 -14.21 34.61 2.10
C MET A 71 -14.11 33.88 3.44
N ALA A 72 -14.50 32.63 3.51
CA ALA A 72 -14.30 31.83 4.70
C ALA A 72 -13.03 30.96 4.55
N VAL A 73 -12.30 30.84 5.65
CA VAL A 73 -11.15 29.93 5.76
C VAL A 73 -11.49 28.91 6.82
N ALA A 74 -11.43 27.64 6.46
CA ALA A 74 -11.68 26.54 7.36
C ALA A 74 -10.44 25.64 7.49
N ILE A 75 -10.12 25.25 8.72
CA ILE A 75 -9.01 24.37 9.06
C ILE A 75 -9.56 23.23 9.93
N PHE A 76 -9.26 22.01 9.58
CA PHE A 76 -9.63 20.79 10.30
C PHE A 76 -8.37 20.05 10.73
N LEU A 77 -8.31 19.58 11.96
CA LEU A 77 -7.16 18.80 12.48
C LEU A 77 -7.27 17.29 12.19
N GLY A 78 -8.40 16.84 11.62
CA GLY A 78 -8.72 15.42 11.54
C GLY A 78 -9.07 14.83 12.89
N THR A 79 -9.29 13.50 12.92
CA THR A 79 -9.66 12.79 14.14
C THR A 79 -8.54 12.79 15.18
N ARG A 80 -8.87 13.12 16.43
CA ARG A 80 -7.99 13.06 17.61
C ARG A 80 -8.56 12.10 18.65
N LEU A 81 -7.68 11.28 19.24
CA LEU A 81 -8.06 10.26 20.24
C LEU A 81 -8.47 10.85 21.60
N THR A 82 -8.14 12.12 21.84
CA THR A 82 -8.47 12.81 23.09
C THR A 82 -9.05 14.19 22.78
N GLY A 83 -9.97 14.67 23.63
CA GLY A 83 -10.54 16.01 23.52
C GLY A 83 -9.57 17.11 23.94
N GLY A 84 -9.95 18.35 23.66
CA GLY A 84 -9.24 19.55 24.15
C GLY A 84 -8.21 20.13 23.18
N TYR A 85 -7.97 19.54 22.03
CA TYR A 85 -7.20 20.17 20.95
C TYR A 85 -7.95 21.38 20.39
N ARG A 86 -7.21 22.44 20.06
CA ARG A 86 -7.76 23.67 19.48
C ARG A 86 -6.85 24.17 18.37
N ILE A 87 -7.46 24.88 17.43
CA ILE A 87 -6.73 25.64 16.42
C ILE A 87 -6.68 27.10 16.86
N VAL A 88 -5.50 27.67 16.86
CA VAL A 88 -5.28 29.08 17.19
C VAL A 88 -4.82 29.81 15.95
N LEU A 89 -5.62 30.77 15.46
CA LEU A 89 -5.23 31.65 14.38
C LEU A 89 -4.18 32.63 14.91
N LEU A 90 -3.00 32.68 14.31
CA LEU A 90 -1.88 33.53 14.71
C LEU A 90 -1.91 34.84 13.93
N SER A 91 -2.00 34.80 12.63
CA SER A 91 -2.07 35.95 11.75
C SER A 91 -2.57 35.59 10.36
N VAL A 92 -3.05 36.61 9.65
CA VAL A 92 -3.26 36.55 8.21
C VAL A 92 -2.46 37.69 7.60
N LYS A 93 -1.60 37.39 6.64
CA LYS A 93 -0.70 38.36 5.99
C LYS A 93 -0.82 38.25 4.48
N GLU A 94 -0.61 39.38 3.80
CA GLU A 94 -0.41 39.40 2.36
C GLU A 94 1.10 39.37 2.08
N GLU A 95 1.57 38.31 1.43
CA GLU A 95 2.98 38.12 1.08
C GLU A 95 3.10 37.82 -0.43
N ALA A 96 3.83 38.64 -1.18
CA ALA A 96 4.07 38.45 -2.61
C ALA A 96 2.83 38.17 -3.46
N GLY A 97 1.66 38.75 -3.12
CA GLY A 97 0.40 38.56 -3.84
C GLY A 97 -0.34 37.25 -3.48
N VAL A 98 -0.03 36.69 -2.32
CA VAL A 98 -0.70 35.51 -1.74
C VAL A 98 -1.17 35.85 -0.32
N TYR A 99 -2.38 35.43 0.06
CA TYR A 99 -2.81 35.46 1.46
C TYR A 99 -2.23 34.25 2.20
N VAL A 100 -1.47 34.53 3.27
CA VAL A 100 -0.87 33.51 4.14
C VAL A 100 -1.62 33.49 5.46
N VAL A 101 -2.31 32.37 5.72
CA VAL A 101 -3.03 32.12 6.98
C VAL A 101 -2.13 31.33 7.91
N ASN A 102 -1.65 31.99 8.97
CA ASN A 102 -0.79 31.37 9.96
C ASN A 102 -1.63 30.86 11.15
N TYR A 103 -1.50 29.61 11.51
CA TYR A 103 -2.21 29.00 12.63
C TYR A 103 -1.34 28.00 13.38
N MET A 104 -1.73 27.62 14.58
CA MET A 104 -1.11 26.54 15.35
C MET A 104 -2.16 25.62 15.96
N GLU A 105 -1.76 24.39 16.19
CA GLU A 105 -2.49 23.41 17.00
C GLU A 105 -2.07 23.59 18.46
N SER A 106 -3.04 23.79 19.35
CA SER A 106 -2.83 23.82 20.79
C SER A 106 -3.24 22.49 21.39
N GLU A 107 -2.28 21.83 22.03
CA GLU A 107 -2.53 20.58 22.78
C GLU A 107 -3.28 20.86 24.09
N PRO A 108 -4.08 19.90 24.59
CA PRO A 108 -4.78 20.06 25.86
C PRO A 108 -3.78 20.11 27.03
N GLY A 109 -3.88 21.15 27.86
CA GLY A 109 -3.12 21.26 29.09
C GLY A 109 -3.87 20.63 30.27
N GLY A 110 -3.56 19.38 30.65
CA GLY A 110 -4.13 18.73 31.80
C GLY A 110 -4.92 17.46 31.49
N LEU A 111 -5.79 17.04 32.45
CA LEU A 111 -6.67 15.86 32.27
C LEU A 111 -7.70 16.13 31.17
N VAL A 112 -7.71 15.28 30.15
CA VAL A 112 -8.64 15.35 29.03
C VAL A 112 -9.56 14.14 29.02
N THR A 113 -10.76 14.34 28.46
CA THR A 113 -11.70 13.23 28.22
C THR A 113 -11.18 12.33 27.10
N GLN A 114 -11.24 11.03 27.29
CA GLN A 114 -10.99 10.06 26.23
C GLN A 114 -12.21 10.00 25.31
N ALA A 115 -12.30 10.94 24.36
CA ALA A 115 -13.34 10.97 23.33
C ALA A 115 -12.71 11.29 21.99
N LEU A 116 -13.16 10.62 20.94
CA LEU A 116 -12.80 10.99 19.59
C LEU A 116 -13.36 12.39 19.30
N THR A 117 -12.52 13.31 18.84
CA THR A 117 -12.90 14.64 18.43
C THR A 117 -12.29 14.99 17.08
N THR A 118 -12.98 15.80 16.31
CA THR A 118 -12.51 16.35 15.03
C THR A 118 -12.48 17.89 15.15
N PRO A 119 -11.45 18.47 15.79
CA PRO A 119 -11.37 19.90 16.01
C PRO A 119 -11.29 20.67 14.68
N TYR A 120 -12.04 21.76 14.59
CA TYR A 120 -12.01 22.66 13.45
C TYR A 120 -12.00 24.13 13.87
N MET A 121 -11.56 24.98 12.94
CA MET A 121 -11.65 26.45 13.07
C MET A 121 -12.14 27.04 11.75
N ILE A 122 -13.08 27.98 11.83
CA ILE A 122 -13.53 28.75 10.68
C ILE A 122 -13.39 30.24 11.03
N THR A 123 -12.86 31.03 10.10
CA THR A 123 -12.79 32.47 10.20
C THR A 123 -13.21 33.12 8.90
N LEU A 124 -13.85 34.30 9.00
CA LEU A 124 -14.20 35.13 7.85
C LEU A 124 -13.14 36.21 7.64
N LEU A 125 -12.59 36.25 6.43
CA LEU A 125 -11.59 37.22 5.99
C LEU A 125 -12.17 38.11 4.88
N PRO A 126 -11.59 39.27 4.61
CA PRO A 126 -11.98 40.06 3.44
C PRO A 126 -11.80 39.27 2.15
N LYS A 127 -12.78 39.32 1.26
CA LYS A 127 -12.76 38.63 -0.02
C LYS A 127 -11.63 39.17 -0.89
N THR A 128 -10.89 38.24 -1.48
CA THR A 128 -9.78 38.50 -2.39
C THR A 128 -9.71 37.50 -3.51
N ASP A 129 -9.18 37.91 -4.66
CA ASP A 129 -8.86 37.02 -5.78
C ASP A 129 -7.45 36.39 -5.65
N MET A 130 -6.72 36.72 -4.57
CA MET A 130 -5.40 36.16 -4.30
C MET A 130 -5.48 34.71 -3.85
N LYS A 131 -4.47 33.95 -4.19
CA LYS A 131 -4.31 32.59 -3.70
C LYS A 131 -4.17 32.61 -2.17
N VAL A 132 -4.86 31.70 -1.49
CA VAL A 132 -4.71 31.49 -0.06
C VAL A 132 -3.77 30.31 0.18
N THR A 133 -2.81 30.49 1.06
CA THR A 133 -1.92 29.43 1.55
C THR A 133 -1.98 29.36 3.07
N PHE A 134 -1.76 28.18 3.59
CA PHE A 134 -1.85 27.90 5.01
C PHE A 134 -0.47 27.55 5.54
N LYS A 135 -0.15 28.03 6.75
CA LYS A 135 1.10 27.73 7.44
C LYS A 135 0.80 27.32 8.88
N LYS A 136 1.06 26.06 9.20
CA LYS A 136 0.90 25.52 10.56
C LYS A 136 2.19 25.74 11.35
N TRP A 137 2.08 26.28 12.54
CA TRP A 137 3.20 26.62 13.41
C TRP A 137 3.32 25.68 14.60
N ASP A 138 4.56 25.39 15.05
CA ASP A 138 4.81 24.64 16.28
C ASP A 138 4.79 25.61 17.48
N HIS A 139 3.90 25.35 18.44
CA HIS A 139 3.74 26.17 19.65
C HIS A 139 5.03 26.25 20.49
N ARG A 140 5.90 25.24 20.43
CA ARG A 140 7.16 25.19 21.18
C ARG A 140 8.17 26.21 20.66
N LEU A 141 8.23 26.41 19.35
CA LEU A 141 9.12 27.41 18.74
C LEU A 141 8.64 28.83 19.05
N ILE A 142 7.32 29.06 19.02
CA ILE A 142 6.74 30.36 19.43
C ILE A 142 7.04 30.66 20.89
N TYR A 143 6.88 29.66 21.78
CA TYR A 143 7.24 29.79 23.18
C TYR A 143 8.72 30.14 23.35
N LEU A 144 9.61 29.42 22.66
CA LEU A 144 11.06 29.63 22.72
C LEU A 144 11.43 31.06 22.28
N ALA A 145 10.92 31.53 21.14
CA ALA A 145 11.18 32.89 20.64
C ALA A 145 10.75 33.97 21.66
N ASN A 146 9.53 33.82 22.21
CA ASN A 146 9.00 34.77 23.22
C ASN A 146 9.83 34.77 24.52
N GLU A 147 10.31 33.60 24.98
CA GLU A 147 11.11 33.52 26.20
C GLU A 147 12.51 34.11 26.03
N LEU A 148 13.13 33.91 24.87
CA LEU A 148 14.44 34.51 24.55
C LEU A 148 14.34 36.02 24.43
N GLU A 149 13.27 36.56 23.86
CA GLU A 149 13.00 38.00 23.81
C GLU A 149 12.79 38.60 25.20
N LYS A 150 11.91 38.01 26.04
CA LYS A 150 11.67 38.48 27.42
C LYS A 150 12.96 38.57 28.24
N ARG A 151 13.94 37.71 27.97
CA ARG A 151 15.21 37.65 28.70
C ARG A 151 16.26 38.60 28.15
N GLN A 152 15.94 39.36 27.10
CA GLN A 152 16.87 40.31 26.44
C GLN A 152 18.17 39.63 25.99
N MET A 153 18.11 38.35 25.70
CA MET A 153 19.27 37.60 25.22
C MET A 153 19.48 37.91 23.74
N ASN A 154 20.73 38.10 23.39
CA ASN A 154 21.23 38.47 22.06
C ASN A 154 20.13 38.78 21.02
N PRO A 155 19.89 40.05 20.67
CA PRO A 155 18.82 40.44 19.75
C PRO A 155 18.86 39.65 18.42
N ALA A 156 20.06 39.33 17.92
CA ALA A 156 20.23 38.52 16.72
C ALA A 156 19.67 37.11 16.89
N LEU A 157 19.79 36.51 18.08
CA LEU A 157 19.26 35.18 18.39
C LEU A 157 17.73 35.17 18.40
N SER A 158 17.13 36.23 19.00
CA SER A 158 15.69 36.40 19.01
C SER A 158 15.16 36.69 17.61
N GLU A 159 15.89 37.46 16.80
CA GLU A 159 15.56 37.79 15.43
C GLU A 159 15.67 36.58 14.48
N VAL A 160 16.70 35.76 14.62
CA VAL A 160 16.87 34.49 13.87
C VAL A 160 15.76 33.51 14.23
N LEU A 161 15.46 33.31 15.52
CA LEU A 161 14.37 32.45 15.93
C LEU A 161 12.99 33.01 15.55
N ALA A 162 12.81 34.32 15.57
CA ALA A 162 11.62 34.97 15.04
C ALA A 162 11.51 34.81 13.52
N GLY A 163 12.63 34.90 12.81
CA GLY A 163 12.70 34.59 11.36
C GLY A 163 12.39 33.12 11.06
N VAL A 164 12.88 32.21 11.89
CA VAL A 164 12.53 30.78 11.86
C VAL A 164 11.06 30.56 12.15
N VAL A 165 10.52 31.27 13.17
CA VAL A 165 9.10 31.25 13.52
C VAL A 165 8.27 31.84 12.36
N ASP A 166 8.72 32.94 11.74
CA ASP A 166 8.00 33.61 10.64
C ASP A 166 8.05 32.82 9.31
N SER A 167 9.06 31.97 9.07
CA SER A 167 9.22 31.17 7.86
C SER A 167 8.49 29.83 7.83
N SER A 168 7.50 29.57 8.66
CA SER A 168 6.58 28.39 8.56
C SER A 168 7.14 27.04 9.01
N ILE A 169 7.83 26.97 10.09
CA ILE A 169 8.73 25.86 10.46
C ILE A 169 8.05 24.64 11.10
N GLY A 170 6.76 24.66 11.42
CA GLY A 170 6.09 23.50 12.02
C GLY A 170 6.00 22.25 11.12
N CYS A 171 5.70 22.45 9.82
CA CYS A 171 5.76 21.39 8.79
C CYS A 171 7.00 21.47 7.90
N ILE A 172 7.73 22.58 7.90
CA ILE A 172 8.77 22.89 6.93
C ILE A 172 10.15 22.44 7.43
N LEU A 173 10.40 22.35 8.73
CA LEU A 173 11.67 21.78 9.22
C LEU A 173 11.91 20.34 8.75
N GLU A 174 10.83 19.60 8.44
CA GLU A 174 10.95 18.25 7.85
C GLU A 174 11.12 18.27 6.32
N THR A 175 10.86 19.40 5.64
CA THR A 175 10.83 19.52 4.18
C THR A 175 11.77 20.59 3.61
N MET A 176 12.44 21.40 4.45
CA MET A 176 13.41 22.39 3.98
C MET A 176 14.70 21.70 3.53
N GLU A 177 15.04 21.86 2.26
CA GLU A 177 16.32 21.40 1.72
C GLU A 177 17.53 22.14 2.34
N ASP A 178 17.33 23.40 2.83
CA ASP A 178 18.39 24.21 3.46
C ASP A 178 17.86 24.96 4.69
N ILE A 179 18.29 24.60 5.88
CA ILE A 179 18.10 25.35 7.12
C ILE A 179 19.30 26.26 7.35
N ASP A 180 19.03 27.55 7.66
CA ASP A 180 20.09 28.49 7.97
C ASP A 180 20.92 27.98 9.17
N PRO A 181 22.24 27.80 9.04
CA PRO A 181 23.12 27.36 10.12
C PRO A 181 23.06 28.24 11.37
N GLU A 182 22.67 29.52 11.23
CA GLU A 182 22.49 30.43 12.35
C GLU A 182 21.34 30.00 13.27
N VAL A 183 20.30 29.35 12.71
CA VAL A 183 19.19 28.76 13.48
C VAL A 183 19.69 27.66 14.40
N VAL A 184 20.48 26.74 13.88
CA VAL A 184 21.06 25.63 14.66
C VAL A 184 21.96 26.20 15.76
N THR A 185 22.79 27.20 15.45
CA THR A 185 23.65 27.88 16.41
C THR A 185 22.83 28.53 17.52
N ALA A 186 21.73 29.20 17.15
CA ALA A 186 20.83 29.83 18.10
C ALA A 186 20.19 28.83 19.07
N LEU A 187 19.76 27.67 18.56
CA LEU A 187 19.18 26.60 19.36
C LEU A 187 20.21 25.95 20.30
N ILE A 188 21.46 25.81 19.85
CA ILE A 188 22.58 25.36 20.68
C ILE A 188 22.81 26.30 21.88
N GLU A 189 22.81 27.61 21.66
CA GLU A 189 22.92 28.58 22.75
C GLU A 189 21.71 28.52 23.71
N ALA A 190 20.52 28.23 23.21
CA ALA A 190 19.31 28.05 24.02
C ALA A 190 19.41 26.83 24.97
N LEU A 191 20.15 25.78 24.60
CA LEU A 191 20.39 24.63 25.47
C LEU A 191 21.19 24.96 26.73
N LYS A 192 21.98 26.04 26.71
CA LYS A 192 22.82 26.48 27.86
C LYS A 192 22.04 27.32 28.87
N ILE A 193 20.78 27.64 28.59
CA ILE A 193 19.95 28.46 29.46
C ILE A 193 19.46 27.65 30.67
N PRO A 194 19.51 28.20 31.92
CA PRO A 194 19.11 27.46 33.11
C PRO A 194 17.61 27.09 33.19
N ASP A 195 16.79 27.61 32.31
CA ASP A 195 15.35 27.36 32.26
C ASP A 195 15.06 26.03 31.55
N ASN A 196 14.39 25.12 32.24
CA ASN A 196 14.09 23.77 31.70
C ASN A 196 13.18 23.84 30.46
N ASP A 197 12.18 24.74 30.47
CA ASP A 197 11.22 24.83 29.36
C ASP A 197 11.91 25.35 28.09
N VAL A 198 12.86 26.28 28.25
CA VAL A 198 13.69 26.76 27.13
C VAL A 198 14.54 25.61 26.57
N ARG A 199 15.23 24.83 27.42
CA ARG A 199 16.05 23.70 26.95
C ARG A 199 15.20 22.64 26.26
N VAL A 200 14.05 22.27 26.84
CA VAL A 200 13.12 21.29 26.25
C VAL A 200 12.72 21.72 24.85
N ASN A 201 12.30 22.98 24.67
CA ASN A 201 11.84 23.47 23.36
C ASN A 201 13.00 23.55 22.35
N ALA A 202 14.19 23.92 22.77
CA ALA A 202 15.38 23.93 21.91
C ALA A 202 15.75 22.52 21.43
N VAL A 203 15.74 21.52 22.34
CA VAL A 203 15.98 20.12 21.98
C VAL A 203 14.95 19.61 20.97
N TRP A 204 13.66 19.88 21.20
CA TRP A 204 12.62 19.50 20.27
C TRP A 204 12.80 20.13 18.89
N ALA A 205 13.18 21.42 18.84
CA ALA A 205 13.45 22.10 17.59
C ALA A 205 14.62 21.46 16.82
N LEU A 206 15.72 21.16 17.51
CA LEU A 206 16.88 20.49 16.90
C LEU A 206 16.54 19.09 16.36
N GLY A 207 15.72 18.33 17.11
CA GLY A 207 15.25 17.01 16.64
C GLY A 207 14.33 17.10 15.42
N LYS A 208 13.51 18.15 15.33
CA LYS A 208 12.68 18.43 14.15
C LYS A 208 13.53 18.79 12.92
N ILE A 209 14.60 19.53 13.11
CA ILE A 209 15.58 19.84 12.06
C ILE A 209 16.27 18.54 11.56
N GLY A 210 16.48 17.57 12.44
CA GLY A 210 17.03 16.27 12.07
C GLY A 210 18.49 16.35 11.60
N PRO A 211 18.88 15.72 10.46
CA PRO A 211 20.29 15.60 10.03
C PRO A 211 21.04 16.92 9.91
N GLN A 212 20.37 18.01 9.57
CA GLN A 212 21.00 19.33 9.47
C GLN A 212 21.41 19.92 10.82
N ALA A 213 20.85 19.39 11.94
CA ALA A 213 21.23 19.77 13.29
C ALA A 213 22.47 19.03 13.83
N ARG A 214 23.24 18.35 13.00
CA ARG A 214 24.43 17.57 13.43
C ARG A 214 25.45 18.39 14.25
N ALA A 215 25.52 19.70 14.01
CA ALA A 215 26.39 20.59 14.77
C ALA A 215 26.02 20.69 16.27
N ALA A 216 24.78 20.32 16.64
CA ALA A 216 24.27 20.32 18.00
C ALA A 216 24.53 19.00 18.75
N ILE A 217 25.15 18.00 18.14
CA ILE A 217 25.41 16.68 18.75
C ILE A 217 26.10 16.79 20.13
N PRO A 218 27.18 17.59 20.31
CA PRO A 218 27.82 17.70 21.60
C PRO A 218 26.89 18.18 22.71
N GLU A 219 26.12 19.25 22.46
CA GLU A 219 25.18 19.80 23.43
C GLU A 219 23.96 18.92 23.67
N LEU A 220 23.50 18.19 22.65
CA LEU A 220 22.47 17.16 22.81
C LEU A 220 22.96 15.98 23.66
N MET A 221 24.23 15.62 23.58
CA MET A 221 24.84 14.63 24.48
C MET A 221 24.88 15.12 25.93
N GLU A 222 25.15 16.42 26.16
CA GLU A 222 25.04 17.01 27.49
C GLU A 222 23.58 17.02 27.97
N ALA A 223 22.62 17.29 27.07
CA ALA A 223 21.20 17.24 27.38
C ALA A 223 20.69 15.82 27.74
N LEU A 224 21.35 14.75 27.29
CA LEU A 224 21.01 13.37 27.68
C LEU A 224 21.27 13.08 29.17
N VAL A 225 22.12 13.86 29.84
CA VAL A 225 22.43 13.73 31.27
C VAL A 225 21.86 14.88 32.09
N ASP A 226 20.97 15.68 31.54
CA ASP A 226 20.29 16.77 32.28
C ASP A 226 19.55 16.22 33.50
N ASN A 227 19.49 17.06 34.57
CA ASN A 227 18.77 16.69 35.78
C ASN A 227 17.26 16.45 35.55
N ASP A 228 16.65 17.20 34.61
CA ASP A 228 15.25 17.05 34.26
C ASP A 228 15.08 16.01 33.13
N TRP A 229 14.33 14.95 33.40
CA TRP A 229 14.02 13.93 32.40
C TRP A 229 13.27 14.48 31.20
N LYS A 230 12.53 15.60 31.35
CA LYS A 230 11.84 16.28 30.26
C LYS A 230 12.79 16.87 29.23
N VAL A 231 14.06 17.08 29.59
CA VAL A 231 15.15 17.47 28.67
C VAL A 231 15.82 16.20 28.11
N ARG A 232 16.10 15.19 28.98
CA ARG A 232 16.78 13.96 28.55
C ARG A 232 15.97 13.18 27.49
N PHE A 233 14.66 13.08 27.70
CA PHE A 233 13.76 12.36 26.78
C PHE A 233 13.82 12.90 25.34
N PRO A 234 13.55 14.19 25.06
CA PRO A 234 13.65 14.72 23.70
C PRO A 234 15.10 14.77 23.19
N ALA A 235 16.13 14.80 24.08
CA ALA A 235 17.52 14.72 23.66
C ALA A 235 17.83 13.36 22.99
N ALA A 236 17.37 12.27 23.58
CA ALA A 236 17.50 10.95 22.96
C ALA A 236 16.79 10.92 21.60
N TRP A 237 15.56 11.44 21.53
CA TRP A 237 14.79 11.53 20.31
C TRP A 237 15.50 12.38 19.24
N ALA A 238 16.01 13.56 19.60
CA ALA A 238 16.70 14.47 18.68
C ALA A 238 17.96 13.82 18.07
N LEU A 239 18.76 13.13 18.89
CA LEU A 239 19.94 12.39 18.41
C LEU A 239 19.56 11.27 17.44
N GLY A 240 18.47 10.55 17.71
CA GLY A 240 17.92 9.55 16.80
C GLY A 240 17.44 10.16 15.48
N ARG A 241 16.82 11.35 15.52
CA ARG A 241 16.36 12.07 14.32
C ARG A 241 17.52 12.64 13.47
N ILE A 242 18.65 12.96 14.07
CA ILE A 242 19.88 13.27 13.32
C ILE A 242 20.35 12.02 12.54
N GLY A 243 20.08 10.84 13.07
CA GLY A 243 20.30 9.57 12.37
C GLY A 243 21.76 9.14 12.33
N PRO A 244 22.23 8.49 11.23
CA PRO A 244 23.56 7.90 11.14
C PRO A 244 24.74 8.85 11.42
N ASP A 245 24.54 10.16 11.21
CA ASP A 245 25.56 11.17 11.50
C ASP A 245 25.85 11.32 13.02
N ALA A 246 24.95 10.81 13.87
CA ALA A 246 25.09 10.84 15.32
C ALA A 246 25.80 9.58 15.90
N VAL A 247 26.60 8.88 15.11
CA VAL A 247 27.27 7.62 15.52
C VAL A 247 28.12 7.79 16.82
N GLU A 248 28.72 8.93 17.04
CA GLU A 248 29.52 9.24 18.24
C GLU A 248 28.69 9.27 19.53
N THR A 249 27.36 9.38 19.43
CA THR A 249 26.44 9.43 20.58
C THR A 249 26.04 8.04 21.09
N ILE A 250 26.36 6.98 20.36
CA ILE A 250 25.99 5.60 20.70
C ILE A 250 26.34 5.25 22.17
N PRO A 251 27.55 5.51 22.71
CA PRO A 251 27.84 5.20 24.09
C PRO A 251 26.95 5.95 25.10
N SER A 252 26.60 7.21 24.80
CA SER A 252 25.72 8.02 25.66
C SER A 252 24.25 7.53 25.59
N LEU A 253 23.78 7.11 24.43
CA LEU A 253 22.45 6.51 24.25
C LEU A 253 22.37 5.14 24.92
N ILE A 254 23.43 4.32 24.85
CA ILE A 254 23.53 3.05 25.60
C ILE A 254 23.45 3.31 27.11
N HIS A 255 24.11 4.35 27.61
CA HIS A 255 23.95 4.75 29.00
C HIS A 255 22.51 5.14 29.35
N ALA A 256 21.82 5.86 28.45
CA ALA A 256 20.43 6.27 28.61
C ALA A 256 19.41 5.10 28.61
N LEU A 257 19.78 3.90 28.13
CA LEU A 257 18.98 2.68 28.30
C LEU A 257 18.83 2.29 29.79
N GLY A 258 19.68 2.78 30.66
CA GLY A 258 19.59 2.60 32.12
C GLY A 258 18.87 3.74 32.86
N ASP A 259 18.25 4.69 32.17
CA ASP A 259 17.59 5.83 32.82
C ASP A 259 16.44 5.38 33.73
N ARG A 260 16.26 6.13 34.83
CA ARG A 260 15.15 5.89 35.77
C ARG A 260 13.78 6.12 35.17
N LYS A 261 13.66 6.99 34.15
CA LYS A 261 12.41 7.30 33.47
C LYS A 261 12.23 6.40 32.25
N VAL A 262 11.11 5.74 32.20
CA VAL A 262 10.76 4.81 31.11
C VAL A 262 10.78 5.51 29.76
N ASP A 263 10.29 6.75 29.69
CA ASP A 263 10.24 7.52 28.45
C ASP A 263 11.64 7.76 27.86
N VAL A 264 12.63 8.06 28.71
CA VAL A 264 14.02 8.25 28.27
C VAL A 264 14.61 6.94 27.73
N ARG A 265 14.39 5.81 28.45
CA ARG A 265 14.86 4.50 27.98
C ARG A 265 14.22 4.12 26.63
N ARG A 266 12.91 4.39 26.50
CA ARG A 266 12.16 4.10 25.27
C ARG A 266 12.73 4.86 24.07
N GLU A 267 13.00 6.15 24.23
CA GLU A 267 13.58 6.95 23.15
C GLU A 267 15.03 6.57 22.86
N ALA A 268 15.81 6.18 23.88
CA ALA A 268 17.17 5.70 23.66
C ALA A 268 17.19 4.42 22.78
N VAL A 269 16.24 3.48 23.00
CA VAL A 269 16.08 2.30 22.12
C VAL A 269 15.76 2.72 20.69
N GLN A 270 14.83 3.65 20.51
CA GLN A 270 14.46 4.12 19.17
C GLN A 270 15.61 4.86 18.49
N ALA A 271 16.30 5.74 19.22
CA ALA A 271 17.44 6.49 18.71
C ALA A 271 18.56 5.55 18.22
N LEU A 272 18.92 4.54 19.02
CA LEU A 272 19.89 3.53 18.62
C LEU A 272 19.44 2.77 17.37
N GLY A 273 18.13 2.49 17.24
CA GLY A 273 17.55 1.88 16.06
C GLY A 273 17.66 2.75 14.80
N TRP A 274 17.43 4.05 14.92
CA TRP A 274 17.51 5.00 13.79
C TRP A 274 18.94 5.33 13.37
N ILE A 275 19.87 5.42 14.34
CA ILE A 275 21.30 5.57 14.06
C ILE A 275 21.83 4.31 13.36
N GLY A 276 21.27 3.15 13.71
CA GLY A 276 21.61 1.88 13.11
C GLY A 276 22.81 1.17 13.77
N PRO A 277 23.15 -0.03 13.32
CA PRO A 277 24.22 -0.87 13.91
C PRO A 277 25.61 -0.44 13.43
N GLN A 278 25.93 0.86 13.59
CA GLN A 278 27.19 1.46 13.12
C GLN A 278 28.41 0.98 13.95
N THR A 279 28.17 0.49 15.17
CA THR A 279 29.19 -0.07 16.05
C THR A 279 28.77 -1.43 16.60
N ASN A 280 29.73 -2.25 17.01
CA ASN A 280 29.44 -3.57 17.59
C ASN A 280 28.72 -3.52 18.95
N GLU A 281 28.52 -2.33 19.51
CA GLU A 281 27.91 -2.15 20.84
C GLU A 281 26.39 -2.04 20.78
N VAL A 282 25.82 -1.62 19.63
CA VAL A 282 24.38 -1.34 19.48
C VAL A 282 23.55 -2.61 19.63
N VAL A 283 23.90 -3.69 18.91
CA VAL A 283 23.15 -4.95 18.96
C VAL A 283 23.15 -5.55 20.38
N PRO A 284 24.30 -5.70 21.09
CA PRO A 284 24.28 -6.17 22.47
C PRO A 284 23.46 -5.28 23.43
N ALA A 285 23.50 -3.97 23.26
CA ALA A 285 22.72 -3.04 24.08
C ALA A 285 21.22 -3.23 23.90
N LEU A 286 20.75 -3.36 22.64
CA LEU A 286 19.33 -3.64 22.34
C LEU A 286 18.90 -5.05 22.79
N ILE A 287 19.81 -6.05 22.74
CA ILE A 287 19.56 -7.37 23.35
C ILE A 287 19.32 -7.24 24.88
N GLY A 288 20.09 -6.36 25.55
CA GLY A 288 19.85 -6.02 26.96
C GLY A 288 18.46 -5.43 27.18
N SER A 289 17.98 -4.59 26.26
CA SER A 289 16.66 -3.94 26.32
C SER A 289 15.48 -4.91 26.12
N LEU A 290 15.70 -6.11 25.56
CA LEU A 290 14.67 -7.18 25.53
C LEU A 290 14.29 -7.69 26.94
N LYS A 291 15.02 -7.30 27.97
CA LYS A 291 14.76 -7.64 29.38
C LYS A 291 14.29 -6.44 30.21
N ASP A 292 13.97 -5.31 29.58
CA ASP A 292 13.46 -4.13 30.29
C ASP A 292 12.15 -4.46 31.03
N PRO A 293 11.92 -3.92 32.23
CA PRO A 293 10.65 -4.07 32.93
C PRO A 293 9.42 -3.61 32.12
N ASP A 294 9.59 -2.61 31.27
CA ASP A 294 8.54 -2.03 30.43
C ASP A 294 8.39 -2.84 29.13
N ALA A 295 7.18 -3.30 28.85
CA ALA A 295 6.89 -4.12 27.67
C ALA A 295 7.07 -3.35 26.34
N ASP A 296 6.73 -2.04 26.32
CA ASP A 296 6.89 -1.22 25.13
C ASP A 296 8.36 -1.08 24.72
N ILE A 297 9.26 -1.03 25.70
CA ILE A 297 10.71 -1.03 25.45
C ILE A 297 11.17 -2.37 24.88
N ARG A 298 10.72 -3.51 25.46
CA ARG A 298 11.07 -4.85 24.96
C ARG A 298 10.60 -5.05 23.51
N TYR A 299 9.35 -4.69 23.24
CA TYR A 299 8.77 -4.78 21.89
C TYR A 299 9.52 -3.90 20.88
N LYS A 300 9.86 -2.64 21.24
CA LYS A 300 10.62 -1.74 20.37
C LYS A 300 12.05 -2.25 20.14
N ALA A 301 12.71 -2.78 21.16
CA ALA A 301 14.02 -3.41 21.01
C ALA A 301 13.99 -4.57 20.02
N ALA A 302 12.96 -5.43 20.09
CA ALA A 302 12.78 -6.51 19.13
C ALA A 302 12.62 -5.98 17.71
N LEU A 303 11.78 -4.96 17.50
CA LEU A 303 11.59 -4.35 16.18
C LEU A 303 12.89 -3.72 15.62
N MET A 304 13.64 -3.00 16.44
CA MET A 304 14.90 -2.38 16.01
C MET A 304 15.92 -3.45 15.62
N LEU A 305 16.05 -4.52 16.43
CA LEU A 305 16.92 -5.67 16.11
C LEU A 305 16.51 -6.34 14.79
N GLY A 306 15.20 -6.53 14.57
CA GLY A 306 14.69 -7.04 13.30
C GLY A 306 15.06 -6.12 12.12
N GLY A 307 14.89 -4.80 12.29
CA GLY A 307 15.24 -3.81 11.26
C GLY A 307 16.71 -3.82 10.85
N PHE A 308 17.61 -4.34 11.69
CA PHE A 308 19.02 -4.50 11.35
C PHE A 308 19.31 -5.75 10.49
N GLY A 309 18.32 -6.60 10.28
CA GLY A 309 18.47 -7.79 9.47
C GLY A 309 19.58 -8.72 9.98
N SER A 310 20.36 -9.27 9.05
CA SER A 310 21.44 -10.23 9.37
C SER A 310 22.56 -9.68 10.27
N THR A 311 22.69 -8.36 10.38
CA THR A 311 23.68 -7.76 11.31
C THR A 311 23.31 -7.99 12.77
N ALA A 312 22.02 -8.24 13.06
CA ALA A 312 21.53 -8.57 14.41
C ALA A 312 21.42 -10.08 14.68
N LYS A 313 22.08 -10.95 13.91
CA LYS A 313 22.04 -12.41 14.11
C LYS A 313 22.36 -12.87 15.55
N GLU A 314 23.17 -12.12 16.26
CA GLU A 314 23.51 -12.39 17.66
C GLU A 314 22.31 -12.23 18.61
N ALA A 315 21.25 -11.52 18.18
CA ALA A 315 20.02 -11.35 18.93
C ALA A 315 19.08 -12.56 18.85
N VAL A 316 19.30 -13.49 17.92
CA VAL A 316 18.39 -14.63 17.69
C VAL A 316 18.11 -15.42 18.97
N PRO A 317 19.07 -15.81 19.83
CA PRO A 317 18.74 -16.52 21.06
C PRO A 317 17.84 -15.73 21.99
N ALA A 318 18.10 -14.44 22.18
CA ALA A 318 17.31 -13.58 23.06
C ALA A 318 15.90 -13.30 22.49
N LEU A 319 15.75 -13.23 21.17
CA LEU A 319 14.46 -13.13 20.50
C LEU A 319 13.67 -14.45 20.60
N ILE A 320 14.34 -15.60 20.58
CA ILE A 320 13.69 -16.90 20.85
C ILE A 320 13.11 -16.92 22.27
N ASP A 321 13.88 -16.48 23.28
CA ASP A 321 13.41 -16.37 24.66
C ASP A 321 12.22 -15.41 24.77
N ALA A 322 12.17 -14.34 23.97
CA ALA A 322 11.10 -13.35 23.97
C ALA A 322 9.81 -13.82 23.27
N LEU A 323 9.80 -14.97 22.60
CA LEU A 323 8.54 -15.61 22.13
C LEU A 323 7.63 -16.03 23.27
N ASP A 324 8.19 -16.23 24.48
CA ASP A 324 7.45 -16.57 25.71
C ASP A 324 7.27 -15.33 26.63
N ASP A 325 7.41 -14.11 26.11
CA ASP A 325 7.23 -12.88 26.90
C ASP A 325 5.81 -12.81 27.51
N PRO A 326 5.67 -12.34 28.76
CA PRO A 326 4.35 -12.19 29.38
C PRO A 326 3.43 -11.20 28.64
N ASP A 327 4.00 -10.23 27.92
CA ASP A 327 3.24 -9.22 27.18
C ASP A 327 2.90 -9.70 25.77
N GLU A 328 1.64 -9.54 25.39
CA GLU A 328 1.11 -9.99 24.11
C GLU A 328 1.71 -9.25 22.90
N LEU A 329 1.99 -7.95 23.02
CA LEU A 329 2.61 -7.18 21.93
C LEU A 329 4.04 -7.64 21.66
N VAL A 330 4.81 -7.95 22.71
CA VAL A 330 6.17 -8.50 22.56
C VAL A 330 6.07 -9.84 21.82
N ARG A 331 5.23 -10.78 22.27
CA ARG A 331 5.06 -12.08 21.60
C ARG A 331 4.61 -11.95 20.16
N ARG A 332 3.75 -10.98 19.86
CA ARG A 332 3.23 -10.72 18.51
C ARG A 332 4.33 -10.30 17.54
N PHE A 333 5.21 -9.38 17.92
CA PHE A 333 6.17 -8.75 17.01
C PHE A 333 7.56 -9.42 16.99
N VAL A 334 7.91 -10.22 17.98
CA VAL A 334 9.17 -10.98 17.98
C VAL A 334 9.32 -11.91 16.75
N PRO A 335 8.28 -12.65 16.31
CA PRO A 335 8.37 -13.41 15.06
C PRO A 335 8.72 -12.55 13.86
N GLN A 336 8.17 -11.34 13.76
CA GLN A 336 8.49 -10.42 12.69
C GLN A 336 9.98 -10.07 12.70
N ALA A 337 10.54 -9.76 13.87
CA ALA A 337 11.96 -9.45 14.02
C ALA A 337 12.86 -10.63 13.58
N LEU A 338 12.51 -11.85 14.00
CA LEU A 338 13.21 -13.08 13.56
C LEU A 338 13.13 -13.28 12.05
N GLY A 339 11.97 -12.98 11.44
CA GLY A 339 11.78 -13.04 10.00
C GLY A 339 12.65 -12.02 9.26
N GLU A 340 12.76 -10.78 9.76
CA GLU A 340 13.60 -9.74 9.14
C GLU A 340 15.12 -10.08 9.24
N ILE A 341 15.56 -10.76 10.30
CA ILE A 341 16.93 -11.30 10.38
C ILE A 341 17.16 -12.34 9.27
N GLY A 342 16.11 -13.02 8.83
CA GLY A 342 16.16 -13.93 7.70
C GLY A 342 16.81 -15.28 8.02
N SER A 343 17.58 -15.83 7.07
CA SER A 343 18.19 -17.18 7.18
C SER A 343 19.13 -17.36 8.38
N ASP A 344 19.67 -16.29 8.92
CA ASP A 344 20.50 -16.34 10.12
C ASP A 344 19.68 -16.66 11.40
N ALA A 345 18.36 -16.50 11.35
CA ALA A 345 17.43 -16.89 12.42
C ALA A 345 16.96 -18.35 12.33
N LYS A 346 17.65 -19.21 11.61
CA LYS A 346 17.28 -20.64 11.45
C LYS A 346 17.08 -21.39 12.78
N ASP A 347 17.80 -21.02 13.82
CA ASP A 347 17.69 -21.65 15.13
C ASP A 347 16.37 -21.33 15.83
N ALA A 348 15.62 -20.30 15.36
CA ALA A 348 14.28 -19.97 15.84
C ALA A 348 13.17 -20.84 15.22
N ILE A 349 13.44 -21.61 14.17
CA ILE A 349 12.42 -22.40 13.45
C ILE A 349 11.59 -23.28 14.40
N PRO A 350 12.18 -24.08 15.32
CA PRO A 350 11.39 -24.94 16.20
C PRO A 350 10.49 -24.14 17.14
N ALA A 351 10.99 -23.01 17.68
CA ALA A 351 10.24 -22.16 18.60
C ALA A 351 9.08 -21.45 17.87
N LEU A 352 9.30 -20.96 16.65
CA LEU A 352 8.25 -20.36 15.82
C LEU A 352 7.12 -21.35 15.47
N ILE A 353 7.48 -22.61 15.16
CA ILE A 353 6.48 -23.67 14.88
C ILE A 353 5.72 -24.02 16.17
N LEU A 354 6.40 -24.13 17.30
CA LEU A 354 5.75 -24.36 18.59
C LEU A 354 4.79 -23.21 18.94
N GLY A 355 5.20 -21.99 18.63
CA GLY A 355 4.43 -20.76 18.85
C GLY A 355 3.17 -20.64 17.99
N PHE A 356 2.93 -21.51 17.01
CA PHE A 356 1.65 -21.52 16.27
C PHE A 356 0.44 -21.77 17.17
N ARG A 357 0.64 -22.35 18.36
CA ARG A 357 -0.42 -22.57 19.35
C ARG A 357 -0.71 -21.31 20.19
N ASP A 358 0.17 -20.33 20.18
CA ASP A 358 -0.07 -19.01 20.79
C ASP A 358 -0.69 -18.08 19.74
N GLU A 359 -1.79 -17.40 20.08
CA GLU A 359 -2.53 -16.55 19.15
C GLU A 359 -1.66 -15.40 18.62
N GLU A 360 -0.86 -14.80 19.48
CA GLU A 360 -0.02 -13.64 19.16
C GLU A 360 1.16 -14.04 18.28
N VAL A 361 1.91 -15.06 18.67
CA VAL A 361 3.04 -15.58 17.90
C VAL A 361 2.57 -16.05 16.52
N SER A 362 1.43 -16.75 16.46
CA SER A 362 0.89 -17.32 15.23
C SER A 362 0.47 -16.29 14.19
N THR A 363 0.37 -15.02 14.57
CA THR A 363 0.01 -13.92 13.65
C THR A 363 1.11 -13.69 12.62
N TYR A 364 2.37 -13.61 13.04
CA TYR A 364 3.50 -13.30 12.16
C TYR A 364 4.47 -14.46 11.94
N ALA A 365 4.41 -15.54 12.74
CA ALA A 365 5.34 -16.66 12.63
C ALA A 365 5.32 -17.35 11.26
N PRO A 366 4.19 -17.56 10.56
CA PRO A 366 4.21 -18.13 9.21
C PRO A 366 4.99 -17.26 8.21
N SER A 367 4.77 -15.95 8.22
CA SER A 367 5.50 -15.00 7.38
C SER A 367 6.99 -14.93 7.75
N ALA A 368 7.30 -15.00 9.05
CA ALA A 368 8.69 -15.06 9.53
C ALA A 368 9.42 -16.29 9.00
N LEU A 369 8.79 -17.46 9.09
CA LEU A 369 9.34 -18.70 8.52
C LEU A 369 9.49 -18.63 7.00
N GLY A 370 8.57 -17.91 6.33
CA GLY A 370 8.69 -17.59 4.91
C GLY A 370 9.97 -16.80 4.60
N LYS A 371 10.29 -15.77 5.40
CA LYS A 371 11.50 -14.94 5.25
C LYS A 371 12.79 -15.68 5.65
N ILE A 372 12.74 -16.56 6.66
CA ILE A 372 13.84 -17.46 7.01
C ILE A 372 14.14 -18.40 5.82
N GLY A 373 13.10 -18.78 5.07
CA GLY A 373 13.21 -19.39 3.77
C GLY A 373 13.43 -20.90 3.79
N LYS A 374 14.06 -21.43 2.72
CA LYS A 374 14.18 -22.88 2.44
C LYS A 374 14.69 -23.73 3.60
N VAL A 375 15.45 -23.18 4.49
CA VAL A 375 15.99 -23.92 5.65
C VAL A 375 14.89 -24.37 6.62
N ALA A 376 13.72 -23.71 6.61
CA ALA A 376 12.55 -24.07 7.42
C ALA A 376 11.72 -25.22 6.81
N VAL A 377 11.87 -25.52 5.51
CA VAL A 377 11.03 -26.50 4.79
C VAL A 377 11.00 -27.89 5.44
N PRO A 378 12.13 -28.52 5.84
CA PRO A 378 12.07 -29.84 6.46
C PRO A 378 11.26 -29.89 7.77
N ALA A 379 11.42 -28.86 8.62
CA ALA A 379 10.69 -28.77 9.89
C ALA A 379 9.18 -28.52 9.65
N LEU A 380 8.84 -27.69 8.68
CA LEU A 380 7.45 -27.41 8.30
C LEU A 380 6.75 -28.65 7.71
N ILE A 381 7.46 -29.46 6.89
CA ILE A 381 6.93 -30.73 6.38
C ILE A 381 6.57 -31.69 7.53
N GLU A 382 7.37 -31.72 8.58
CA GLU A 382 7.07 -32.55 9.76
C GLU A 382 5.87 -31.96 10.52
N ALA A 383 5.80 -30.64 10.67
CA ALA A 383 4.70 -29.94 11.33
C ALA A 383 3.35 -30.05 10.59
N LEU A 384 3.33 -30.38 9.29
CA LEU A 384 2.09 -30.72 8.57
C LEU A 384 1.42 -32.00 9.09
N LYS A 385 2.12 -32.82 9.90
CA LYS A 385 1.60 -34.04 10.50
C LYS A 385 1.15 -33.86 11.96
N ASP A 386 1.27 -32.65 12.51
CA ASP A 386 0.93 -32.35 13.90
C ASP A 386 -0.54 -32.68 14.18
N GLU A 387 -0.85 -33.15 15.39
CA GLU A 387 -2.22 -33.43 15.81
C GLU A 387 -3.08 -32.17 15.85
N ASP A 388 -2.48 -31.01 16.16
CA ASP A 388 -3.15 -29.73 16.20
C ASP A 388 -3.41 -29.17 14.80
N GLN A 389 -4.68 -28.91 14.52
CA GLN A 389 -5.11 -28.33 13.24
C GLN A 389 -4.49 -26.96 12.97
N ILE A 390 -4.27 -26.14 14.00
CA ILE A 390 -3.70 -24.80 13.87
C ILE A 390 -2.25 -24.92 13.39
N VAL A 391 -1.49 -25.87 13.97
CA VAL A 391 -0.09 -26.12 13.58
C VAL A 391 -0.01 -26.57 12.11
N ARG A 392 -0.86 -27.51 11.68
CA ARG A 392 -0.90 -27.95 10.28
C ARG A 392 -1.23 -26.80 9.33
N HIS A 393 -2.26 -26.03 9.64
CA HIS A 393 -2.72 -24.90 8.86
C HIS A 393 -1.62 -23.82 8.72
N LYS A 394 -1.02 -23.39 9.84
CA LYS A 394 0.03 -22.37 9.85
C LYS A 394 1.32 -22.84 9.15
N SER A 395 1.62 -24.15 9.25
CA SER A 395 2.74 -24.76 8.53
C SER A 395 2.53 -24.75 7.02
N ALA A 396 1.33 -25.05 6.57
CA ALA A 396 0.98 -24.95 5.15
C ALA A 396 1.12 -23.51 4.65
N SER A 397 0.58 -22.52 5.40
CA SER A 397 0.73 -21.11 5.06
C SER A 397 2.19 -20.66 5.00
N ALA A 398 3.02 -21.09 5.96
CA ALA A 398 4.45 -20.79 5.97
C ALA A 398 5.19 -21.35 4.73
N LEU A 399 4.83 -22.55 4.30
CA LEU A 399 5.37 -23.15 3.07
C LEU A 399 4.96 -22.36 1.82
N GLY A 400 3.72 -21.85 1.76
CA GLY A 400 3.28 -20.93 0.72
C GLY A 400 4.15 -19.67 0.69
N TYR A 401 4.38 -19.02 1.83
CA TYR A 401 5.25 -17.84 1.92
C TYR A 401 6.71 -18.09 1.53
N ILE A 402 7.24 -19.31 1.71
CA ILE A 402 8.56 -19.70 1.20
C ILE A 402 8.55 -19.77 -0.34
N GLY A 403 7.41 -20.12 -0.92
CA GLY A 403 7.22 -20.18 -2.37
C GLY A 403 8.05 -21.29 -3.05
N PRO A 404 8.74 -21.01 -4.17
CA PRO A 404 9.41 -22.02 -5.01
C PRO A 404 10.42 -22.89 -4.27
N ASP A 405 11.08 -22.32 -3.28
CA ASP A 405 12.06 -23.05 -2.46
C ASP A 405 11.43 -24.16 -1.60
N ALA A 406 10.09 -24.11 -1.41
CA ALA A 406 9.33 -25.12 -0.70
C ALA A 406 8.86 -26.30 -1.58
N LYS A 407 9.31 -26.43 -2.83
CA LYS A 407 8.93 -27.53 -3.74
C LYS A 407 9.05 -28.94 -3.14
N ALA A 408 9.97 -29.12 -2.19
CA ALA A 408 10.10 -30.41 -1.49
C ALA A 408 8.88 -30.73 -0.60
N ALA A 409 8.07 -29.75 -0.23
CA ALA A 409 6.86 -29.93 0.57
C ALA A 409 5.62 -30.33 -0.24
N VAL A 410 5.65 -30.19 -1.58
CA VAL A 410 4.50 -30.45 -2.46
C VAL A 410 3.85 -31.81 -2.18
N PRO A 411 4.57 -32.95 -2.05
CA PRO A 411 3.94 -34.24 -1.75
C PRO A 411 3.22 -34.27 -0.40
N ALA A 412 3.75 -33.57 0.60
CA ALA A 412 3.12 -33.50 1.93
C ALA A 412 1.88 -32.62 1.92
N LEU A 413 1.91 -31.49 1.20
CA LEU A 413 0.79 -30.58 1.02
C LEU A 413 -0.36 -31.26 0.24
N ILE A 414 -0.08 -31.98 -0.86
CA ILE A 414 -1.09 -32.73 -1.61
C ILE A 414 -1.78 -33.76 -0.71
N ARG A 415 -0.98 -34.49 0.12
CA ARG A 415 -1.56 -35.44 1.07
C ARG A 415 -2.47 -34.76 2.08
N LEU A 416 -2.04 -33.65 2.66
CA LEU A 416 -2.83 -32.88 3.62
C LEU A 416 -4.12 -32.34 2.99
N ALA A 417 -4.06 -31.80 1.77
CA ALA A 417 -5.21 -31.32 1.03
C ALA A 417 -6.25 -32.43 0.83
N LYS A 418 -5.81 -33.61 0.38
CA LYS A 418 -6.67 -34.77 0.14
C LYS A 418 -7.27 -35.36 1.43
N GLU A 419 -6.45 -35.56 2.47
CA GLU A 419 -6.91 -36.16 3.74
C GLU A 419 -7.85 -35.26 4.53
N GLN A 420 -7.77 -33.94 4.31
CA GLN A 420 -8.46 -32.92 5.09
C GLN A 420 -9.20 -31.89 4.22
N GLU A 421 -9.67 -32.28 3.04
CA GLU A 421 -10.34 -31.42 2.04
C GLU A 421 -11.44 -30.53 2.64
N GLN A 422 -12.21 -31.05 3.58
CA GLN A 422 -13.31 -30.33 4.25
C GLN A 422 -12.85 -29.45 5.44
N THR A 423 -11.55 -29.41 5.74
CA THR A 423 -11.00 -28.69 6.89
C THR A 423 -10.24 -27.41 6.49
N GLY A 424 -10.01 -26.53 7.47
CA GLY A 424 -9.15 -25.36 7.25
C GLY A 424 -7.73 -25.71 6.79
N SER A 425 -7.16 -26.80 7.33
CA SER A 425 -5.81 -27.25 6.96
C SER A 425 -5.70 -27.71 5.51
N GLY A 426 -6.71 -28.41 4.98
CA GLY A 426 -6.77 -28.81 3.57
C GLY A 426 -6.78 -27.60 2.63
N ARG A 427 -7.64 -26.62 2.89
CA ARG A 427 -7.72 -25.37 2.11
C ARG A 427 -6.41 -24.58 2.11
N HIS A 428 -5.72 -24.50 3.26
CA HIS A 428 -4.42 -23.82 3.32
C HIS A 428 -3.31 -24.60 2.60
N ALA A 429 -3.39 -25.92 2.57
CA ALA A 429 -2.49 -26.74 1.77
C ALA A 429 -2.69 -26.51 0.27
N GLU A 430 -3.94 -26.37 -0.19
CA GLU A 430 -4.24 -26.00 -1.58
C GLU A 430 -3.75 -24.60 -1.93
N MET A 431 -3.97 -23.60 -1.06
CA MET A 431 -3.44 -22.25 -1.26
C MET A 431 -1.91 -22.24 -1.33
N ALA A 432 -1.23 -22.97 -0.44
CA ALA A 432 0.23 -23.06 -0.47
C ALA A 432 0.74 -23.71 -1.76
N LEU A 433 0.06 -24.76 -2.25
CA LEU A 433 0.37 -25.38 -3.54
C LEU A 433 0.23 -24.37 -4.68
N TYR A 434 -0.88 -23.64 -4.71
CA TYR A 434 -1.13 -22.60 -5.72
C TYR A 434 -0.05 -21.49 -5.70
N GLU A 435 0.35 -21.01 -4.51
CA GLU A 435 1.40 -20.00 -4.37
C GLU A 435 2.77 -20.51 -4.84
N ILE A 436 3.13 -21.75 -4.48
CA ILE A 436 4.38 -22.38 -4.92
C ILE A 436 4.38 -22.54 -6.46
N GLU A 437 3.27 -22.97 -7.04
CA GLU A 437 3.13 -23.17 -8.49
C GLU A 437 3.15 -21.85 -9.26
N ASN A 438 2.45 -20.83 -8.77
CA ASN A 438 2.47 -19.51 -9.37
C ASN A 438 3.87 -18.89 -9.36
N ALA A 439 4.53 -18.91 -8.21
CA ALA A 439 5.87 -18.37 -8.09
C ALA A 439 6.90 -19.16 -8.95
N LEU A 440 6.73 -20.48 -9.09
CA LEU A 440 7.47 -21.27 -10.05
C LEU A 440 7.20 -20.84 -11.49
N SER A 441 6.01 -20.28 -11.79
CA SER A 441 5.65 -19.84 -13.14
C SER A 441 6.30 -18.55 -13.58
N GLU A 442 6.65 -17.68 -12.63
CA GLU A 442 7.28 -16.39 -12.88
C GLU A 442 8.80 -16.48 -13.02
N ALA A 443 9.41 -17.60 -12.58
CA ALA A 443 10.84 -17.82 -12.67
C ALA A 443 11.28 -18.19 -14.10
N LYS A 444 12.43 -17.69 -14.55
CA LYS A 444 12.98 -17.91 -15.92
C LYS A 444 13.17 -19.37 -16.37
N ASN A 445 13.06 -20.36 -15.47
CA ASN A 445 13.17 -21.80 -15.76
C ASN A 445 11.87 -22.56 -15.37
N SER A 446 10.74 -21.88 -15.40
CA SER A 446 9.50 -22.32 -14.76
C SER A 446 8.86 -23.58 -15.34
N ASP A 447 8.96 -23.79 -16.64
CA ASP A 447 8.18 -24.85 -17.31
C ASP A 447 8.61 -26.27 -16.87
N VAL A 448 9.91 -26.49 -16.66
CA VAL A 448 10.43 -27.82 -16.24
C VAL A 448 10.06 -28.10 -14.76
N GLU A 449 10.12 -27.10 -13.91
CA GLU A 449 9.79 -27.26 -12.49
C GLU A 449 8.27 -27.40 -12.26
N LYS A 450 7.43 -26.74 -13.03
CA LYS A 450 5.97 -26.94 -13.04
C LYS A 450 5.61 -28.36 -13.47
N ILE A 451 6.15 -28.80 -14.57
CA ILE A 451 5.93 -30.17 -15.05
C ILE A 451 6.31 -31.19 -13.97
N GLU A 452 7.38 -30.96 -13.20
CA GLU A 452 7.76 -31.88 -12.13
C GLU A 452 6.75 -31.86 -10.96
N VAL A 453 6.19 -30.70 -10.60
CA VAL A 453 5.14 -30.62 -9.59
C VAL A 453 3.86 -31.33 -10.06
N SER A 454 3.40 -31.06 -11.28
CA SER A 454 2.23 -31.73 -11.87
C SER A 454 2.42 -33.23 -12.01
N LYS A 455 3.63 -33.70 -12.34
CA LYS A 455 3.98 -35.15 -12.32
C LYS A 455 3.85 -35.74 -10.92
N GLN A 456 4.24 -34.98 -9.89
CA GLN A 456 4.11 -35.47 -8.52
C GLN A 456 2.64 -35.55 -8.09
N ARG A 457 1.79 -34.59 -8.50
CA ARG A 457 0.33 -34.66 -8.29
C ARG A 457 -0.25 -35.94 -8.91
N VAL A 458 0.04 -36.19 -10.18
CA VAL A 458 -0.39 -37.41 -10.88
C VAL A 458 0.14 -38.67 -10.20
N LYS A 459 1.40 -38.71 -9.76
CA LYS A 459 1.98 -39.84 -9.03
C LYS A 459 1.29 -40.13 -7.71
N MET A 460 0.87 -39.09 -6.99
CA MET A 460 0.17 -39.19 -5.70
C MET A 460 -1.30 -39.55 -5.87
N ASN A 461 -1.92 -39.15 -6.97
CA ASN A 461 -3.30 -39.43 -7.30
C ASN A 461 -3.45 -39.83 -8.79
N PRO A 462 -3.11 -41.07 -9.15
CA PRO A 462 -3.14 -41.51 -10.55
C PRO A 462 -4.52 -41.50 -11.21
N ASP A 463 -5.57 -41.55 -10.41
CA ASP A 463 -6.99 -41.55 -10.85
C ASP A 463 -7.65 -40.15 -10.80
N ASP A 464 -6.85 -39.11 -10.71
CA ASP A 464 -7.31 -37.71 -10.71
C ASP A 464 -7.27 -37.13 -12.12
N ALA A 465 -8.45 -36.96 -12.72
CA ALA A 465 -8.58 -36.45 -14.07
C ALA A 465 -8.09 -34.98 -14.18
N GLU A 466 -8.27 -34.19 -13.14
CA GLU A 466 -7.83 -32.79 -13.09
C GLU A 466 -6.32 -32.66 -13.03
N ALA A 467 -5.64 -33.49 -12.21
CA ALA A 467 -4.18 -33.54 -12.16
C ALA A 467 -3.57 -33.91 -13.53
N HIS A 468 -4.20 -34.83 -14.28
CA HIS A 468 -3.78 -35.15 -15.63
C HIS A 468 -4.07 -34.02 -16.63
N LEU A 469 -5.15 -33.28 -16.48
CA LEU A 469 -5.46 -32.08 -17.27
C LEU A 469 -4.40 -31.01 -17.07
N GLU A 470 -4.07 -30.68 -15.81
CA GLU A 470 -3.04 -29.69 -15.46
C GLU A 470 -1.67 -30.08 -16.03
N LEU A 471 -1.25 -31.33 -15.84
CA LEU A 471 0.01 -31.84 -16.39
C LEU A 471 0.03 -31.71 -17.92
N GLY A 472 -1.08 -32.00 -18.59
CA GLY A 472 -1.23 -31.81 -20.01
C GLY A 472 -1.05 -30.36 -20.44
N SER A 473 -1.63 -29.44 -19.69
CA SER A 473 -1.54 -27.98 -19.93
C SER A 473 -0.11 -27.44 -19.72
N ASP A 474 0.61 -27.94 -18.73
CA ASP A 474 2.01 -27.57 -18.49
C ASP A 474 2.93 -28.10 -19.60
N TYR A 475 2.68 -29.33 -20.11
CA TYR A 475 3.37 -29.84 -21.28
C TYR A 475 3.11 -29.00 -22.53
N VAL A 476 1.88 -28.50 -22.72
CA VAL A 476 1.55 -27.60 -23.85
C VAL A 476 2.34 -26.28 -23.78
N LYS A 477 2.40 -25.63 -22.60
CA LYS A 477 3.17 -24.40 -22.38
C LYS A 477 4.65 -24.60 -22.71
N SER A 478 5.19 -25.81 -22.42
CA SER A 478 6.59 -26.18 -22.70
C SER A 478 6.82 -26.70 -24.12
N GLY A 479 5.78 -26.74 -24.98
CA GLY A 479 5.90 -27.28 -26.34
C GLY A 479 6.01 -28.81 -26.43
N MET A 480 5.80 -29.54 -25.34
CA MET A 480 5.90 -31.00 -25.25
C MET A 480 4.56 -31.65 -25.64
N PHE A 481 4.20 -31.50 -26.92
CA PHE A 481 2.86 -31.89 -27.40
C PHE A 481 2.56 -33.39 -27.32
N LYS A 482 3.56 -34.26 -27.44
CA LYS A 482 3.35 -35.71 -27.33
C LYS A 482 2.97 -36.12 -25.92
N GLU A 483 3.66 -35.57 -24.93
CA GLU A 483 3.40 -35.77 -23.50
C GLU A 483 2.06 -35.19 -23.10
N ALA A 484 1.71 -34.00 -23.61
CA ALA A 484 0.41 -33.37 -23.41
C ALA A 484 -0.76 -34.24 -23.91
N ILE A 485 -0.64 -34.79 -25.13
CA ILE A 485 -1.63 -35.73 -25.69
C ILE A 485 -1.81 -36.96 -24.78
N ALA A 486 -0.72 -37.52 -24.25
CA ALA A 486 -0.80 -38.65 -23.35
C ALA A 486 -1.53 -38.30 -22.03
N SER A 487 -1.22 -37.15 -21.46
CA SER A 487 -1.85 -36.68 -20.21
C SER A 487 -3.35 -36.39 -20.40
N TYR A 488 -3.75 -35.68 -21.45
CA TYR A 488 -5.17 -35.41 -21.72
C TYR A 488 -5.96 -36.68 -22.01
N LYS A 489 -5.37 -37.65 -22.69
CA LYS A 489 -5.99 -38.99 -22.88
C LYS A 489 -6.22 -39.72 -21.56
N GLN A 490 -5.29 -39.61 -20.62
CA GLN A 490 -5.49 -40.20 -19.31
C GLN A 490 -6.62 -39.46 -18.54
N ALA A 491 -6.66 -38.11 -18.57
CA ALA A 491 -7.77 -37.35 -18.00
C ALA A 491 -9.13 -37.82 -18.54
N ILE A 492 -9.24 -37.99 -19.86
CA ILE A 492 -10.47 -38.48 -20.54
C ILE A 492 -10.77 -39.95 -20.18
N ASN A 493 -9.74 -40.80 -20.03
CA ASN A 493 -9.94 -42.17 -19.63
C ASN A 493 -10.50 -42.32 -18.21
N ILE A 494 -10.08 -41.41 -17.29
CA ILE A 494 -10.57 -41.33 -15.91
C ILE A 494 -11.97 -40.70 -15.87
N ASN A 495 -12.17 -39.61 -16.57
CA ASN A 495 -13.47 -38.91 -16.69
C ASN A 495 -13.84 -38.76 -18.18
N PRO A 496 -14.62 -39.67 -18.76
CA PRO A 496 -15.03 -39.62 -20.17
C PRO A 496 -15.86 -38.38 -20.52
N ASP A 497 -16.54 -37.80 -19.55
CA ASP A 497 -17.38 -36.58 -19.73
C ASP A 497 -16.62 -35.27 -19.45
N TYR A 498 -15.28 -35.30 -19.56
CA TYR A 498 -14.44 -34.13 -19.33
C TYR A 498 -14.32 -33.30 -20.61
N ALA A 499 -15.24 -32.37 -20.80
CA ALA A 499 -15.31 -31.51 -22.00
C ALA A 499 -14.02 -30.71 -22.23
N GLU A 500 -13.42 -30.14 -21.17
CA GLU A 500 -12.20 -29.35 -21.24
C GLU A 500 -11.00 -30.18 -21.70
N ALA A 501 -10.84 -31.40 -21.17
CA ALA A 501 -9.77 -32.29 -21.59
C ALA A 501 -9.87 -32.65 -23.07
N ASN A 502 -11.09 -32.92 -23.59
CA ASN A 502 -11.35 -33.14 -24.99
C ASN A 502 -11.03 -31.92 -25.86
N TYR A 503 -11.41 -30.71 -25.40
CA TYR A 503 -11.09 -29.48 -26.09
C TYR A 503 -9.57 -29.24 -26.17
N ASN A 504 -8.86 -29.37 -25.06
CA ASN A 504 -7.41 -29.19 -24.99
C ASN A 504 -6.67 -30.24 -25.83
N LEU A 505 -7.15 -31.46 -25.84
CA LEU A 505 -6.63 -32.54 -26.71
C LEU A 505 -6.78 -32.15 -28.18
N GLY A 506 -7.96 -31.64 -28.57
CA GLY A 506 -8.21 -31.13 -29.92
C GLY A 506 -7.25 -30.02 -30.32
N PHE A 507 -7.00 -29.06 -29.41
CA PHE A 507 -6.04 -27.98 -29.62
C PHE A 507 -4.62 -28.51 -29.89
N VAL A 508 -4.15 -29.46 -29.09
CA VAL A 508 -2.79 -30.02 -29.24
C VAL A 508 -2.68 -30.83 -30.52
N TYR A 509 -3.72 -31.60 -30.89
CA TYR A 509 -3.76 -32.28 -32.17
C TYR A 509 -3.67 -31.33 -33.34
N GLY A 510 -4.40 -30.19 -33.29
CA GLY A 510 -4.34 -29.13 -34.29
C GLY A 510 -2.95 -28.52 -34.44
N LYS A 511 -2.25 -28.29 -33.31
CA LYS A 511 -0.86 -27.81 -33.29
C LYS A 511 0.16 -28.86 -33.82
N SER A 512 -0.21 -30.12 -33.79
CA SER A 512 0.63 -31.24 -34.24
C SER A 512 0.28 -31.72 -35.66
N ASP A 513 -0.50 -30.97 -36.43
CA ASP A 513 -1.00 -31.27 -37.78
C ASP A 513 -1.86 -32.57 -37.86
N MET A 514 -2.35 -33.06 -36.71
CA MET A 514 -3.23 -34.21 -36.60
C MET A 514 -4.70 -33.79 -36.74
N HIS A 515 -5.06 -33.31 -37.93
CA HIS A 515 -6.32 -32.62 -38.16
C HIS A 515 -7.57 -33.48 -37.96
N LYS A 516 -7.51 -34.77 -38.32
CA LYS A 516 -8.66 -35.69 -38.15
C LYS A 516 -8.96 -35.95 -36.69
N GLU A 517 -7.92 -36.18 -35.92
CA GLU A 517 -7.98 -36.40 -34.48
C GLU A 517 -8.46 -35.11 -33.74
N ALA A 518 -7.99 -33.94 -34.19
CA ALA A 518 -8.43 -32.65 -33.65
C ALA A 518 -9.95 -32.46 -33.85
N ILE A 519 -10.45 -32.75 -35.05
CA ILE A 519 -11.91 -32.64 -35.35
C ILE A 519 -12.72 -33.55 -34.42
N GLU A 520 -12.28 -34.78 -34.23
CA GLU A 520 -12.99 -35.74 -33.38
C GLU A 520 -13.00 -35.31 -31.91
N ALA A 521 -11.86 -34.85 -31.38
CA ALA A 521 -11.73 -34.39 -30.01
C ALA A 521 -12.61 -33.12 -29.73
N TYR A 522 -12.64 -32.15 -30.64
CA TYR A 522 -13.53 -30.99 -30.51
C TYR A 522 -15.01 -31.37 -30.59
N LYS A 523 -15.39 -32.34 -31.46
CA LYS A 523 -16.77 -32.83 -31.52
C LYS A 523 -17.19 -33.49 -30.21
N GLN A 524 -16.31 -34.24 -29.58
CA GLN A 524 -16.56 -34.84 -28.27
C GLN A 524 -16.73 -33.73 -27.21
N ALA A 525 -15.86 -32.73 -27.18
CA ALA A 525 -15.99 -31.56 -26.25
C ALA A 525 -17.36 -30.87 -26.41
N ILE A 526 -17.79 -30.58 -27.65
CA ILE A 526 -19.07 -29.96 -27.95
C ILE A 526 -20.25 -30.89 -27.57
N SER A 527 -20.14 -32.19 -27.76
CA SER A 527 -21.21 -33.14 -27.40
C SER A 527 -21.43 -33.25 -25.90
N ILE A 528 -20.36 -33.09 -25.12
CA ILE A 528 -20.40 -33.13 -23.65
C ILE A 528 -20.90 -31.78 -23.12
N ASN A 529 -20.31 -30.68 -23.57
CA ASN A 529 -20.72 -29.33 -23.23
C ASN A 529 -20.85 -28.46 -24.49
N PRO A 530 -22.06 -28.10 -24.90
CA PRO A 530 -22.30 -27.26 -26.09
C PRO A 530 -21.65 -25.88 -26.06
N ASP A 531 -21.29 -25.34 -24.88
CA ASP A 531 -20.60 -24.05 -24.75
C ASP A 531 -19.23 -24.04 -25.45
N TYR A 532 -18.62 -25.21 -25.64
CA TYR A 532 -17.36 -25.34 -26.38
C TYR A 532 -17.49 -25.16 -27.90
N ILE A 533 -18.71 -24.99 -28.46
CA ILE A 533 -18.91 -24.84 -29.91
C ILE A 533 -18.18 -23.60 -30.44
N ASN A 534 -18.24 -22.50 -29.68
CA ASN A 534 -17.66 -21.22 -30.06
C ASN A 534 -16.13 -21.29 -30.05
N THR A 535 -15.56 -21.74 -28.93
CA THR A 535 -14.11 -21.87 -28.75
C THR A 535 -13.50 -22.91 -29.67
N SER A 536 -14.22 -24.00 -29.94
CA SER A 536 -13.79 -25.04 -30.91
C SER A 536 -13.79 -24.51 -32.34
N GLY A 537 -14.77 -23.71 -32.73
CA GLY A 537 -14.81 -23.05 -34.03
C GLY A 537 -13.59 -22.15 -34.28
N LEU A 538 -13.23 -21.33 -33.28
CA LEU A 538 -12.03 -20.49 -33.32
C LEU A 538 -10.74 -21.33 -33.35
N ALA A 539 -10.67 -22.42 -32.58
CA ALA A 539 -9.52 -23.30 -32.53
C ALA A 539 -9.29 -24.04 -33.87
N TYR A 540 -10.32 -24.48 -34.55
CA TYR A 540 -10.23 -25.03 -35.92
C TYR A 540 -9.57 -24.05 -36.88
N GLY A 541 -9.96 -22.75 -36.79
CA GLY A 541 -9.38 -21.73 -37.65
C GLY A 541 -7.89 -21.51 -37.39
N ARG A 542 -7.49 -21.46 -36.12
CA ARG A 542 -6.08 -21.33 -35.70
C ARG A 542 -5.24 -22.55 -36.12
N SER A 543 -5.86 -23.73 -36.26
CA SER A 543 -5.22 -24.97 -36.71
C SER A 543 -5.24 -25.12 -38.24
N GLY A 544 -5.64 -24.13 -39.01
CA GLY A 544 -5.68 -24.16 -40.47
C GLY A 544 -6.89 -24.89 -41.08
N LEU A 545 -7.81 -25.37 -40.24
CA LEU A 545 -9.03 -26.12 -40.66
C LEU A 545 -10.20 -25.15 -40.98
N ARG A 546 -9.99 -24.26 -41.94
CA ARG A 546 -10.88 -23.14 -42.21
C ARG A 546 -12.32 -23.52 -42.55
N GLU A 547 -12.55 -24.50 -43.39
CA GLU A 547 -13.88 -24.98 -43.78
C GLU A 547 -14.64 -25.52 -42.56
N THR A 548 -13.96 -26.32 -41.74
CA THR A 548 -14.53 -26.85 -40.49
C THR A 548 -14.81 -25.72 -39.50
N ALA A 549 -13.91 -24.73 -39.39
CA ALA A 549 -14.10 -23.56 -38.54
C ALA A 549 -15.35 -22.79 -38.94
N ILE A 550 -15.51 -22.45 -40.24
CA ILE A 550 -16.67 -21.75 -40.75
C ILE A 550 -17.97 -22.55 -40.52
N ALA A 551 -17.94 -23.87 -40.73
CA ALA A 551 -19.12 -24.72 -40.49
C ALA A 551 -19.51 -24.74 -39.00
N THR A 552 -18.55 -24.84 -38.11
CA THR A 552 -18.75 -24.86 -36.64
C THR A 552 -19.23 -23.52 -36.13
N LEU A 553 -18.61 -22.42 -36.58
CA LEU A 553 -19.02 -21.06 -36.18
C LEU A 553 -20.42 -20.70 -36.75
N ASN A 554 -20.77 -21.15 -37.95
CA ASN A 554 -22.12 -21.00 -38.45
C ASN A 554 -23.17 -21.82 -37.64
N GLN A 555 -22.76 -22.92 -37.03
CA GLN A 555 -23.59 -23.64 -36.08
C GLN A 555 -23.73 -22.88 -34.77
N ALA A 556 -22.65 -22.27 -34.28
CA ALA A 556 -22.65 -21.38 -33.11
C ALA A 556 -23.62 -20.20 -33.31
N ILE A 557 -23.56 -19.51 -34.45
CA ILE A 557 -24.48 -18.41 -34.81
C ILE A 557 -25.95 -18.87 -34.87
N ARG A 558 -26.22 -20.12 -35.21
CA ARG A 558 -27.60 -20.64 -35.17
C ARG A 558 -28.13 -20.82 -33.76
N ILE A 559 -27.22 -21.09 -32.80
CA ILE A 559 -27.55 -21.24 -31.38
C ILE A 559 -27.65 -19.85 -30.73
N ASP A 560 -26.66 -19.02 -30.99
CA ASP A 560 -26.57 -17.64 -30.51
C ASP A 560 -26.40 -16.68 -31.70
N PRO A 561 -27.46 -16.08 -32.23
CA PRO A 561 -27.41 -15.15 -33.36
C PRO A 561 -26.67 -13.83 -33.06
N ASP A 562 -26.44 -13.50 -31.80
CA ASP A 562 -25.76 -12.28 -31.37
C ASP A 562 -24.28 -12.52 -31.01
N PHE A 563 -23.74 -13.68 -31.35
CA PHE A 563 -22.33 -14.04 -31.11
C PHE A 563 -21.39 -13.29 -32.06
N ALA A 564 -21.05 -12.06 -31.71
CA ALA A 564 -20.24 -11.12 -32.52
C ALA A 564 -18.86 -11.69 -32.93
N GLU A 565 -18.16 -12.40 -32.00
CA GLU A 565 -16.85 -12.98 -32.26
C GLU A 565 -16.86 -14.06 -33.34
N ALA A 566 -17.94 -14.83 -33.44
CA ALA A 566 -18.11 -15.81 -34.51
C ALA A 566 -18.17 -15.15 -35.88
N TYR A 567 -18.96 -14.11 -36.02
CA TYR A 567 -19.04 -13.33 -37.27
C TYR A 567 -17.70 -12.70 -37.62
N CYS A 568 -17.00 -12.10 -36.64
CA CYS A 568 -15.66 -11.53 -36.83
C CYS A 568 -14.68 -12.60 -37.38
N SER A 569 -14.65 -13.76 -36.76
CA SER A 569 -13.76 -14.84 -37.15
C SER A 569 -14.08 -15.43 -38.54
N ILE A 570 -15.35 -15.61 -38.85
CA ILE A 570 -15.79 -16.06 -40.20
C ILE A 570 -15.37 -15.00 -41.23
N GLY A 571 -15.55 -13.73 -40.93
CA GLY A 571 -15.15 -12.63 -41.81
C GLY A 571 -13.66 -12.64 -42.11
N LYS A 572 -12.81 -12.80 -41.06
CA LYS A 572 -11.35 -12.95 -41.18
C LYS A 572 -10.94 -14.18 -42.03
N TYR A 573 -11.66 -15.30 -41.91
CA TYR A 573 -11.37 -16.48 -42.74
C TYR A 573 -11.73 -16.25 -44.21
N TYR A 574 -12.84 -15.60 -44.52
CA TYR A 574 -13.20 -15.23 -45.88
C TYR A 574 -12.25 -14.20 -46.49
N TYR A 575 -11.78 -13.24 -45.70
CA TYR A 575 -10.73 -12.31 -46.12
C TYR A 575 -9.44 -13.03 -46.57
N ASN A 576 -8.98 -13.98 -45.77
CA ASN A 576 -7.74 -14.73 -46.06
C ASN A 576 -7.82 -15.58 -47.34
N ILE A 577 -9.03 -15.99 -47.78
CA ILE A 577 -9.24 -16.70 -49.06
C ILE A 577 -9.64 -15.76 -50.18
N LYS A 578 -9.59 -14.44 -49.96
CA LYS A 578 -9.94 -13.39 -50.92
C LYS A 578 -11.39 -13.38 -51.37
N ASP A 579 -12.32 -13.93 -50.60
CA ASP A 579 -13.76 -13.75 -50.76
C ASP A 579 -14.20 -12.51 -49.97
N PHE A 580 -13.89 -11.35 -50.55
CA PHE A 580 -14.07 -10.08 -49.88
C PHE A 580 -15.53 -9.73 -49.61
N LYS A 581 -16.45 -10.22 -50.45
CA LYS A 581 -17.89 -10.02 -50.26
C LYS A 581 -18.40 -10.67 -48.98
N ARG A 582 -18.11 -11.97 -48.80
CA ARG A 582 -18.50 -12.68 -47.56
C ARG A 582 -17.72 -12.19 -46.34
N ALA A 583 -16.46 -11.79 -46.53
CA ALA A 583 -15.68 -11.16 -45.46
C ALA A 583 -16.39 -9.92 -44.94
N PHE A 584 -16.79 -9.03 -45.86
CA PHE A 584 -17.49 -7.81 -45.50
C PHE A 584 -18.82 -8.07 -44.78
N GLU A 585 -19.67 -8.94 -45.35
CA GLU A 585 -20.99 -9.26 -44.76
C GLU A 585 -20.87 -9.70 -43.30
N ASN A 586 -19.87 -10.56 -42.98
CA ASN A 586 -19.67 -11.07 -41.63
C ASN A 586 -19.04 -10.02 -40.69
N LEU A 587 -18.02 -9.29 -41.17
CA LEU A 587 -17.38 -8.26 -40.34
C LEU A 587 -18.33 -7.10 -40.02
N ASN A 588 -19.17 -6.73 -40.98
CA ASN A 588 -20.23 -5.73 -40.77
C ASN A 588 -21.21 -6.18 -39.68
N LYS A 589 -21.67 -7.42 -39.75
CA LYS A 589 -22.56 -7.97 -38.72
C LYS A 589 -21.90 -8.03 -37.35
N ALA A 590 -20.63 -8.42 -37.28
CA ALA A 590 -19.86 -8.39 -36.05
C ALA A 590 -19.75 -6.97 -35.46
N THR A 591 -19.51 -5.97 -36.31
CA THR A 591 -19.43 -4.56 -35.89
C THR A 591 -20.77 -4.07 -35.33
N GLU A 592 -21.89 -4.38 -35.98
CA GLU A 592 -23.23 -4.04 -35.47
C GLU A 592 -23.46 -4.60 -34.06
N LEU A 593 -23.03 -5.84 -33.82
CA LEU A 593 -23.16 -6.51 -32.51
C LEU A 593 -22.20 -5.95 -31.47
N TYR A 594 -20.94 -5.67 -31.83
CA TYR A 594 -19.97 -5.07 -30.91
C TYR A 594 -20.35 -3.66 -30.46
N ILE A 595 -20.94 -2.83 -31.33
CA ILE A 595 -21.46 -1.51 -30.96
C ILE A 595 -22.46 -1.61 -29.81
N SER A 596 -23.24 -2.69 -29.76
CA SER A 596 -24.21 -2.93 -28.67
C SER A 596 -23.56 -3.37 -27.36
N ILE A 597 -22.33 -3.93 -27.39
CA ILE A 597 -21.65 -4.54 -26.25
C ILE A 597 -20.52 -3.64 -25.70
N SER A 598 -19.62 -3.18 -26.56
CA SER A 598 -18.45 -2.39 -26.19
C SER A 598 -17.91 -1.57 -27.35
N PHE A 599 -17.65 -0.29 -27.09
CA PHE A 599 -17.11 0.64 -28.08
C PHE A 599 -15.70 0.27 -28.56
N ASP A 600 -14.82 -0.18 -27.65
CA ASP A 600 -13.43 -0.52 -27.99
C ASP A 600 -13.35 -1.73 -28.93
N MET A 601 -14.16 -2.77 -28.70
CA MET A 601 -14.21 -3.94 -29.57
C MET A 601 -14.78 -3.61 -30.96
N ALA A 602 -15.71 -2.67 -31.05
CA ALA A 602 -16.24 -2.18 -32.32
C ALA A 602 -15.17 -1.40 -33.12
N SER A 603 -14.31 -0.65 -32.43
CA SER A 603 -13.24 0.15 -33.04
C SER A 603 -12.22 -0.70 -33.80
N ASP A 604 -11.74 -1.77 -33.16
CA ASP A 604 -10.77 -2.68 -33.80
C ASP A 604 -11.34 -3.39 -35.01
N ASN A 605 -12.59 -3.82 -34.92
CA ASN A 605 -13.26 -4.51 -36.02
C ASN A 605 -13.56 -3.56 -37.19
N LEU A 606 -13.85 -2.29 -36.94
CA LEU A 606 -14.02 -1.25 -37.95
C LEU A 606 -12.76 -0.94 -38.72
N ALA A 607 -11.59 -0.95 -38.06
CA ALA A 607 -10.30 -0.75 -38.74
C ALA A 607 -10.02 -1.85 -39.77
N GLU A 608 -10.34 -3.12 -39.43
CA GLU A 608 -10.23 -4.25 -40.35
C GLU A 608 -11.24 -4.16 -41.51
N THR A 609 -12.49 -3.72 -41.23
CA THR A 609 -13.53 -3.57 -42.21
C THR A 609 -13.25 -2.41 -43.19
N SER A 610 -12.66 -1.31 -42.70
CA SER A 610 -12.22 -0.16 -43.50
C SER A 610 -11.14 -0.52 -44.50
N SER A 611 -10.17 -1.36 -44.09
CA SER A 611 -9.11 -1.88 -44.96
C SER A 611 -9.67 -2.71 -46.15
N LEU A 612 -10.83 -3.32 -45.98
CA LEU A 612 -11.53 -4.07 -47.05
C LEU A 612 -12.17 -3.16 -48.08
N LEU A 613 -12.58 -1.96 -47.72
CA LEU A 613 -13.23 -1.01 -48.63
C LEU A 613 -12.31 -0.50 -49.73
N ASP A 614 -11.02 -0.32 -49.40
CA ASP A 614 -10.03 0.07 -50.40
C ASP A 614 -9.80 -1.00 -51.46
N MET A 615 -10.30 -2.23 -51.22
CA MET A 615 -10.20 -3.37 -52.12
C MET A 615 -11.52 -3.69 -52.87
N LEU A 616 -12.62 -3.04 -52.51
CA LEU A 616 -13.95 -3.25 -53.10
C LEU A 616 -14.37 -2.01 -53.88
N ASP A 617 -14.55 -2.16 -55.21
CA ASP A 617 -14.98 -1.11 -56.13
C ASP A 617 -16.52 -0.93 -56.11
N ASP A 618 -17.17 -1.04 -54.95
CA ASP A 618 -18.62 -1.03 -54.79
C ASP A 618 -19.12 0.15 -53.94
N LYS A 619 -19.73 1.14 -54.59
CA LYS A 619 -20.29 2.36 -53.97
C LYS A 619 -21.37 2.10 -52.92
N GLU A 620 -22.10 0.99 -52.99
CA GLU A 620 -23.14 0.64 -52.04
C GLU A 620 -22.53 0.21 -50.68
N ILE A 621 -21.42 -0.49 -50.76
CA ILE A 621 -20.65 -0.92 -49.57
C ILE A 621 -20.04 0.28 -48.85
N ALA A 622 -19.45 1.22 -49.60
CA ALA A 622 -18.90 2.47 -49.07
C ALA A 622 -19.98 3.32 -48.37
N LYS A 623 -21.19 3.38 -48.92
CA LYS A 623 -22.33 4.09 -48.31
C LYS A 623 -22.75 3.47 -46.98
N ARG A 624 -22.82 2.14 -46.91
CA ARG A 624 -23.20 1.41 -45.68
C ARG A 624 -22.18 1.55 -44.56
N MET A 625 -20.91 1.63 -44.90
CA MET A 625 -19.85 1.92 -43.92
C MET A 625 -19.93 3.33 -43.35
N TYR A 626 -20.23 4.32 -44.23
CA TYR A 626 -20.45 5.69 -43.78
C TYR A 626 -21.66 5.77 -42.83
N GLU A 627 -22.73 5.04 -43.08
CA GLU A 627 -23.90 4.95 -42.21
C GLU A 627 -23.58 4.30 -40.86
N LEU A 628 -22.69 3.29 -40.84
CA LEU A 628 -22.20 2.65 -39.61
C LEU A 628 -21.31 3.57 -38.78
N GLU A 629 -20.38 4.30 -39.40
CA GLU A 629 -19.54 5.29 -38.72
C GLU A 629 -20.38 6.44 -38.14
N LEU A 630 -21.40 6.88 -38.86
CA LEU A 630 -22.32 7.92 -38.39
C LEU A 630 -23.10 7.45 -37.16
N LYS A 631 -23.62 6.22 -37.19
CA LYS A 631 -24.32 5.60 -36.05
C LYS A 631 -23.41 5.44 -34.84
N ARG A 632 -22.15 5.06 -35.05
CA ARG A 632 -21.13 4.97 -34.02
C ARG A 632 -20.88 6.32 -33.33
N LEU A 633 -20.77 7.40 -34.11
CA LEU A 633 -20.61 8.77 -33.58
C LEU A 633 -21.87 9.23 -32.83
N GLU A 634 -23.05 8.90 -33.29
CA GLU A 634 -24.29 9.22 -32.60
C GLU A 634 -24.40 8.48 -31.25
N ASP A 635 -24.11 7.19 -31.20
CA ASP A 635 -24.14 6.38 -29.99
C ASP A 635 -23.07 6.83 -29.00
N TYR A 636 -21.89 7.27 -29.47
CA TYR A 636 -20.85 7.87 -28.64
C TYR A 636 -21.30 9.18 -27.98
N LEU A 637 -21.87 10.08 -28.79
CA LEU A 637 -22.36 11.38 -28.30
C LEU A 637 -23.54 11.23 -27.33
N GLU A 638 -24.34 10.18 -27.47
CA GLU A 638 -25.46 9.90 -26.56
C GLU A 638 -24.99 9.32 -25.23
N ARG A 639 -23.95 8.49 -25.23
CA ARG A 639 -23.28 7.99 -24.01
C ARG A 639 -22.56 9.11 -23.24
N GLU A 640 -21.82 9.97 -23.91
CA GLU A 640 -21.18 11.15 -23.32
C GLU A 640 -22.22 12.08 -22.66
N LYS A 641 -23.39 12.31 -23.29
CA LYS A 641 -24.49 13.08 -22.70
C LYS A 641 -25.08 12.45 -21.43
N ASN A 642 -25.05 11.10 -21.33
CA ASN A 642 -25.56 10.38 -20.15
C ASN A 642 -24.53 10.29 -19.01
N ILE A 643 -23.23 10.47 -19.28
CA ILE A 643 -22.15 10.56 -18.28
C ILE A 643 -22.12 11.99 -17.68
N ILE A 644 -22.53 13.01 -18.46
CA ILE A 644 -22.55 14.43 -18.02
C ILE A 644 -23.87 14.78 -17.27
N ARG A 645 -24.88 13.92 -17.32
CA ARG A 645 -26.11 14.00 -16.50
C ARG A 645 -26.00 13.13 -15.25
#